data_8e9801d76a364f1214d6e6627bbfec40
#
_entry.id   8e9801d76a364f1214d6e6627bbfec40
#
_cell.length_a   1.000
_cell.length_b   1.000
_cell.length_c   1.000
_cell.angle_alpha   90.00
_cell.angle_beta   90.00
_cell.angle_gamma   90.00
#
_symmetry.space_group_name_H-M   'P 1'
#
loop_
_entity.id
_entity.type
_entity.pdbx_description
1 polymer ?
#
loop_
_entity_poly.entity_id
_entity_poly.type
_entity_poly.pdbx_seq_one_letter_code
_entity_poly.pdbx_strand_id
1 'polypeptide(L)'
;MKGTVNYELRGDIAVLEVDNPPVNPLSSGVRVGLCDQFDKANNDENVRGIVLKGAGNAFIAGADISEFGQKMEGPDLHTALKNIEYSEKPVVAAINGPALGGGLETALCCNYRIATEKSIVGLPEVNLGLLPGAGGTQRLPRIVGPSQALKIMLSGVPVPAKKALDQGILDSISTGDLVEDAISFLHKKLDETTEHPKVRDLNEKLVEARGNENVMAEAKALASKSRKGQFAPGQIIKCVEAAIEEDDFDAGMKKESDLFLECLLHPQREAMIHIFFGERTAGKILDVPKDTETQKIGSAGVVGSGTMGGGIAMNFANAGIPVIVLDQDEKNLERGIGVIEKNYQMMVDRGRLSQEMKDGVMSLITPSLNYEDLGDCDIVVEAVYENLELKQEIFKKLDDVVKGDAILASNTSGLDIDAISSVTERPEKVVGTHFFSPANIMRLLEIVRGENTSKETLATIMKLGKIIKKAAVMSLNAPGFIGNRMLFGYTQQANMLLLEGALPNQVDTALESFGMNMGPFRMMDLVGLDLGWRARKLAKLETPLTNKIADALCEQERFGQKNGKGFYNYSDGSRAPNPAPENEEIYVKVAEDNGFTRRDISDEEIVDRCILGLVNEGAKILEEGVAQRSSDMDIVYINGYGFPIWRGGPMFYANSIGLDKVLEKINKFAEKDQDFWKPADLLVALANNGGKFADAPTDDLKKEKLAFKQEVKY
;
A
#
# COMPACT_ATOMS: atom_id res chain seq x y z
N MET A 1 -14.52 -22.98 19.23
CA MET A 1 -13.36 -22.06 19.37
C MET A 1 -12.33 -22.43 18.31
N LYS A 2 -11.68 -21.44 17.66
CA LYS A 2 -10.65 -21.68 16.64
C LYS A 2 -9.27 -21.75 17.31
N GLY A 3 -8.43 -22.67 16.84
CA GLY A 3 -7.04 -22.85 17.30
C GLY A 3 -6.92 -23.59 18.62
N THR A 4 -5.76 -24.13 18.85
CA THR A 4 -5.38 -24.91 20.03
C THR A 4 -3.98 -24.57 20.49
N VAL A 5 -3.62 -24.98 21.71
CA VAL A 5 -2.23 -25.01 22.18
C VAL A 5 -1.91 -26.44 22.61
N ASN A 6 -0.99 -27.05 21.89
CA ASN A 6 -0.55 -28.42 22.15
C ASN A 6 0.53 -28.41 23.25
N TYR A 7 0.63 -29.50 24.03
CA TYR A 7 1.58 -29.66 25.11
C TYR A 7 2.40 -30.93 24.89
N GLU A 8 3.71 -30.78 24.89
CA GLU A 8 4.67 -31.89 24.84
C GLU A 8 5.71 -31.73 25.96
N LEU A 9 6.00 -32.79 26.72
CA LEU A 9 7.09 -32.78 27.69
C LEU A 9 8.34 -33.37 27.05
N ARG A 10 9.42 -32.59 26.93
CA ARG A 10 10.73 -33.02 26.45
C ARG A 10 11.75 -32.95 27.60
N GLY A 11 12.03 -34.11 28.19
CA GLY A 11 12.83 -34.16 29.40
C GLY A 11 12.12 -33.45 30.56
N ASP A 12 12.70 -32.34 31.03
CA ASP A 12 12.17 -31.46 32.08
C ASP A 12 11.67 -30.13 31.56
N ILE A 13 11.49 -30.00 30.24
CA ILE A 13 10.99 -28.77 29.59
C ILE A 13 9.63 -29.03 28.93
N ALA A 14 8.62 -28.23 29.28
CA ALA A 14 7.34 -28.21 28.60
C ALA A 14 7.43 -27.40 27.29
N VAL A 15 7.11 -28.02 26.17
CA VAL A 15 7.01 -27.38 24.87
C VAL A 15 5.55 -27.14 24.55
N LEU A 16 5.16 -25.86 24.46
CA LEU A 16 3.81 -25.41 24.13
C LEU A 16 3.77 -24.93 22.68
N GLU A 17 2.93 -25.54 21.86
CA GLU A 17 2.82 -25.20 20.44
C GLU A 17 1.45 -24.59 20.13
N VAL A 18 1.44 -23.32 19.71
CA VAL A 18 0.24 -22.63 19.21
C VAL A 18 -0.06 -23.13 17.80
N ASP A 19 -1.24 -23.73 17.62
CA ASP A 19 -1.70 -24.28 16.34
C ASP A 19 -3.02 -23.66 15.91
N ASN A 20 -2.94 -22.67 15.02
CA ASN A 20 -4.08 -22.00 14.42
C ASN A 20 -3.70 -21.52 12.99
N PRO A 21 -3.68 -22.45 12.01
CA PRO A 21 -3.21 -22.15 10.68
C PRO A 21 -4.07 -21.07 9.96
N PRO A 22 -3.47 -20.30 9.02
CA PRO A 22 -2.10 -20.48 8.50
C PRO A 22 -1.03 -19.70 9.25
N VAL A 23 -1.37 -18.80 10.19
CA VAL A 23 -0.42 -17.83 10.79
C VAL A 23 -0.57 -17.67 12.31
N ASN A 24 -1.24 -18.59 12.94
CA ASN A 24 -1.40 -18.68 14.40
C ASN A 24 -1.94 -17.40 15.07
N PRO A 25 -3.06 -16.78 14.60
CA PRO A 25 -3.63 -15.64 15.29
C PRO A 25 -4.14 -16.02 16.69
N LEU A 26 -4.07 -15.07 17.62
CA LEU A 26 -4.53 -15.20 19.02
C LEU A 26 -6.06 -15.20 19.13
N SER A 27 -6.70 -16.19 18.51
CA SER A 27 -8.15 -16.41 18.60
C SER A 27 -8.56 -16.93 19.98
N SER A 28 -9.86 -17.01 20.24
CA SER A 28 -10.43 -17.46 21.51
C SER A 28 -9.89 -18.82 21.97
N GLY A 29 -9.77 -19.81 21.06
CA GLY A 29 -9.24 -21.13 21.42
C GLY A 29 -7.75 -21.10 21.75
N VAL A 30 -6.95 -20.26 21.07
CA VAL A 30 -5.55 -20.07 21.41
C VAL A 30 -5.39 -19.42 22.78
N ARG A 31 -6.19 -18.38 23.09
CA ARG A 31 -6.12 -17.71 24.41
C ARG A 31 -6.48 -18.64 25.56
N VAL A 32 -7.54 -19.46 25.41
CA VAL A 32 -7.91 -20.51 26.37
C VAL A 32 -6.76 -21.51 26.51
N GLY A 33 -6.26 -22.02 25.39
CA GLY A 33 -5.17 -23.00 25.38
C GLY A 33 -3.88 -22.48 26.04
N LEU A 34 -3.53 -21.20 25.83
CA LEU A 34 -2.39 -20.59 26.54
C LEU A 34 -2.61 -20.61 28.05
N CYS A 35 -3.77 -20.17 28.55
CA CYS A 35 -4.07 -20.21 29.97
C CYS A 35 -3.95 -21.66 30.53
N ASP A 36 -4.65 -22.60 29.91
CA ASP A 36 -4.72 -23.98 30.40
C ASP A 36 -3.37 -24.67 30.39
N GLN A 37 -2.55 -24.49 29.33
CA GLN A 37 -1.28 -25.19 29.20
C GLN A 37 -0.18 -24.56 30.06
N PHE A 38 -0.20 -23.21 30.28
CA PHE A 38 0.70 -22.57 31.24
C PHE A 38 0.36 -23.00 32.68
N ASP A 39 -0.91 -23.05 33.05
CA ASP A 39 -1.34 -23.54 34.36
C ASP A 39 -0.90 -25.01 34.57
N LYS A 40 -1.07 -25.88 33.55
CA LYS A 40 -0.61 -27.25 33.58
C LYS A 40 0.91 -27.34 33.78
N ALA A 41 1.69 -26.58 32.99
CA ALA A 41 3.15 -26.61 33.06
C ALA A 41 3.66 -26.06 34.41
N ASN A 42 3.05 -25.03 34.96
CA ASN A 42 3.43 -24.46 36.25
C ASN A 42 3.17 -25.42 37.40
N ASN A 43 2.08 -26.21 37.37
CA ASN A 43 1.69 -27.15 38.38
C ASN A 43 2.39 -28.55 38.27
N ASP A 44 3.16 -28.82 37.21
CA ASP A 44 3.88 -30.08 37.02
C ASP A 44 5.29 -29.96 37.62
N GLU A 45 5.54 -30.76 38.69
CA GLU A 45 6.83 -30.77 39.40
C GLU A 45 7.99 -31.31 38.52
N ASN A 46 7.70 -32.03 37.43
CA ASN A 46 8.70 -32.51 36.48
C ASN A 46 9.15 -31.44 35.50
N VAL A 47 8.45 -30.32 35.42
CA VAL A 47 8.76 -29.20 34.48
C VAL A 47 9.61 -28.17 35.19
N ARG A 48 10.79 -27.87 34.63
CA ARG A 48 11.70 -26.82 35.12
C ARG A 48 11.64 -25.53 34.28
N GLY A 49 11.13 -25.60 33.07
CA GLY A 49 11.01 -24.45 32.19
C GLY A 49 10.06 -24.70 31.01
N ILE A 50 9.73 -23.65 30.28
CA ILE A 50 8.72 -23.68 29.22
C ILE A 50 9.31 -23.12 27.94
N VAL A 51 9.07 -23.78 26.81
CA VAL A 51 9.33 -23.28 25.45
C VAL A 51 8.00 -23.05 24.75
N LEU A 52 7.72 -21.83 24.32
CA LEU A 52 6.54 -21.47 23.55
C LEU A 52 6.91 -21.29 22.07
N LYS A 53 6.23 -22.00 21.17
CA LYS A 53 6.47 -21.94 19.72
C LYS A 53 5.16 -21.86 18.94
N GLY A 54 5.23 -21.54 17.65
CA GLY A 54 4.10 -21.66 16.72
C GLY A 54 4.22 -22.91 15.84
N ALA A 55 3.08 -23.47 15.43
CA ALA A 55 3.03 -24.50 14.40
C ALA A 55 3.29 -23.92 13.00
N GLY A 56 3.80 -24.74 12.09
CA GLY A 56 4.08 -24.33 10.71
C GLY A 56 5.18 -23.29 10.59
N ASN A 57 4.94 -22.25 9.78
CA ASN A 57 5.94 -21.25 9.38
C ASN A 57 5.76 -19.88 10.05
N ALA A 58 4.96 -19.77 11.08
CA ALA A 58 4.75 -18.54 11.84
C ALA A 58 4.80 -18.83 13.34
N PHE A 59 5.35 -17.91 14.11
CA PHE A 59 5.19 -17.94 15.56
C PHE A 59 3.73 -17.57 15.92
N ILE A 60 3.43 -16.29 15.93
CA ILE A 60 2.08 -15.75 16.13
C ILE A 60 2.01 -14.44 15.33
N ALA A 61 1.08 -14.33 14.37
CA ALA A 61 0.98 -13.15 13.49
C ALA A 61 0.01 -12.07 13.99
N GLY A 62 -0.29 -12.06 15.29
CA GLY A 62 -1.11 -11.01 15.91
C GLY A 62 -2.41 -11.51 16.52
N ALA A 63 -3.25 -10.55 16.94
CA ALA A 63 -4.62 -10.82 17.38
C ALA A 63 -5.49 -11.26 16.18
N ASP A 64 -6.55 -12.00 16.44
CA ASP A 64 -7.55 -12.32 15.42
C ASP A 64 -8.44 -11.09 15.15
N ILE A 65 -8.13 -10.38 14.08
CA ILE A 65 -8.86 -9.16 13.67
C ILE A 65 -10.34 -9.47 13.38
N SER A 66 -10.68 -10.71 13.03
CA SER A 66 -12.07 -11.11 12.75
C SER A 66 -12.95 -11.12 14.00
N GLU A 67 -12.35 -11.15 15.20
CA GLU A 67 -13.08 -11.07 16.46
C GLU A 67 -13.40 -9.62 16.90
N PHE A 68 -12.81 -8.61 16.24
CA PHE A 68 -13.05 -7.22 16.60
C PHE A 68 -14.51 -6.81 16.33
N GLY A 69 -15.17 -6.28 17.38
CA GLY A 69 -16.58 -5.91 17.32
C GLY A 69 -17.56 -7.07 17.57
N GLN A 70 -17.05 -8.28 17.81
CA GLN A 70 -17.85 -9.43 18.23
C GLN A 70 -17.85 -9.58 19.75
N LYS A 71 -18.81 -10.37 20.28
CA LYS A 71 -18.80 -10.74 21.70
C LYS A 71 -17.56 -11.60 21.98
N MET A 72 -16.74 -11.15 22.93
CA MET A 72 -15.54 -11.89 23.33
C MET A 72 -15.89 -13.25 23.90
N GLU A 73 -15.25 -14.30 23.41
CA GLU A 73 -15.34 -15.66 23.94
C GLU A 73 -14.01 -16.01 24.63
N GLY A 74 -14.11 -16.63 25.83
CA GLY A 74 -12.95 -17.01 26.63
C GLY A 74 -12.23 -15.82 27.29
N PRO A 75 -10.99 -16.02 27.80
CA PRO A 75 -10.21 -14.96 28.41
C PRO A 75 -9.82 -13.90 27.37
N ASP A 76 -9.67 -12.65 27.84
CA ASP A 76 -9.09 -11.61 27.01
C ASP A 76 -7.58 -11.84 26.81
N LEU A 77 -6.99 -11.07 25.88
CA LEU A 77 -5.58 -11.21 25.55
C LEU A 77 -4.68 -10.83 26.74
N HIS A 78 -5.03 -9.82 27.51
CA HIS A 78 -4.23 -9.42 28.69
C HIS A 78 -4.17 -10.53 29.73
N THR A 79 -5.27 -11.25 29.97
CA THR A 79 -5.32 -12.41 30.88
C THR A 79 -4.38 -13.51 30.39
N ALA A 80 -4.43 -13.87 29.10
CA ALA A 80 -3.56 -14.89 28.54
C ALA A 80 -2.06 -14.50 28.63
N LEU A 81 -1.73 -13.24 28.31
CA LEU A 81 -0.35 -12.75 28.40
C LEU A 81 0.14 -12.64 29.85
N LYS A 82 -0.74 -12.32 30.78
CA LYS A 82 -0.41 -12.28 32.20
C LYS A 82 0.00 -13.67 32.72
N ASN A 83 -0.66 -14.74 32.28
CA ASN A 83 -0.29 -16.11 32.66
C ASN A 83 1.12 -16.47 32.15
N ILE A 84 1.55 -15.96 31.01
CA ILE A 84 2.91 -16.14 30.50
C ILE A 84 3.91 -15.35 31.35
N GLU A 85 3.66 -14.05 31.56
CA GLU A 85 4.57 -13.14 32.24
C GLU A 85 4.77 -13.47 33.73
N TYR A 86 3.74 -14.02 34.38
CA TYR A 86 3.78 -14.42 35.77
C TYR A 86 4.00 -15.94 35.97
N SER A 87 4.39 -16.65 34.89
CA SER A 87 4.80 -18.05 35.02
C SER A 87 5.87 -18.21 36.13
N GLU A 88 5.69 -19.18 36.99
CA GLU A 88 6.67 -19.53 38.04
C GLU A 88 7.94 -20.15 37.46
N LYS A 89 7.85 -20.63 36.21
CA LYS A 89 8.94 -21.28 35.47
C LYS A 89 9.39 -20.38 34.32
N PRO A 90 10.69 -20.30 34.08
CA PRO A 90 11.17 -19.44 32.99
C PRO A 90 10.67 -19.89 31.61
N VAL A 91 10.35 -18.93 30.78
CA VAL A 91 9.76 -19.13 29.47
C VAL A 91 10.68 -18.60 28.37
N VAL A 92 10.90 -19.42 27.34
CA VAL A 92 11.58 -19.03 26.10
C VAL A 92 10.56 -18.98 24.95
N ALA A 93 10.44 -17.86 24.28
CA ALA A 93 9.74 -17.79 22.99
C ALA A 93 10.68 -18.30 21.87
N ALA A 94 10.30 -19.40 21.23
CA ALA A 94 10.99 -19.99 20.10
C ALA A 94 10.29 -19.53 18.79
N ILE A 95 10.81 -18.47 18.18
CA ILE A 95 10.18 -17.73 17.08
C ILE A 95 10.60 -18.34 15.74
N ASN A 96 9.70 -19.12 15.13
CA ASN A 96 9.92 -19.88 13.90
C ASN A 96 9.48 -19.16 12.60
N GLY A 97 9.19 -17.87 12.68
CA GLY A 97 8.71 -17.05 11.56
C GLY A 97 8.21 -15.68 12.02
N PRO A 98 7.16 -15.13 11.41
CA PRO A 98 6.60 -13.84 11.85
C PRO A 98 6.09 -13.88 13.30
N ALA A 99 6.56 -12.91 14.13
CA ALA A 99 6.03 -12.57 15.44
C ALA A 99 5.58 -11.09 15.39
N LEU A 100 4.31 -10.87 15.06
CA LEU A 100 3.81 -9.53 14.75
C LEU A 100 2.66 -9.13 15.66
N GLY A 101 2.59 -7.84 16.04
CA GLY A 101 1.54 -7.32 16.90
C GLY A 101 1.44 -8.11 18.20
N GLY A 102 0.24 -8.58 18.55
CA GLY A 102 0.04 -9.46 19.71
C GLY A 102 0.98 -10.64 19.80
N GLY A 103 1.56 -11.11 18.67
CA GLY A 103 2.58 -12.16 18.67
C GLY A 103 3.93 -11.70 19.22
N LEU A 104 4.37 -10.50 18.88
CA LEU A 104 5.55 -9.93 19.53
C LEU A 104 5.24 -9.57 20.98
N GLU A 105 4.05 -9.05 21.28
CA GLU A 105 3.62 -8.78 22.65
C GLU A 105 3.64 -10.05 23.53
N THR A 106 3.21 -11.19 22.95
CA THR A 106 3.34 -12.51 23.59
C THR A 106 4.80 -12.87 23.85
N ALA A 107 5.68 -12.71 22.86
CA ALA A 107 7.11 -13.00 23.03
C ALA A 107 7.79 -12.06 24.04
N LEU A 108 7.33 -10.82 24.16
CA LEU A 108 7.84 -9.83 25.15
C LEU A 108 7.38 -10.16 26.58
N CYS A 109 6.35 -11.00 26.76
CA CYS A 109 5.98 -11.52 28.09
C CYS A 109 6.84 -12.71 28.52
N CYS A 110 7.56 -13.36 27.58
CA CYS A 110 8.52 -14.43 27.91
C CYS A 110 9.81 -13.84 28.47
N ASN A 111 10.54 -14.64 29.29
CA ASN A 111 11.83 -14.22 29.83
C ASN A 111 12.88 -14.04 28.73
N TYR A 112 12.88 -14.95 27.74
CA TYR A 112 13.85 -14.98 26.65
C TYR A 112 13.19 -15.21 25.29
N ARG A 113 13.87 -14.82 24.21
CA ARG A 113 13.39 -14.86 22.80
C ARG A 113 14.50 -15.37 21.89
N ILE A 114 14.28 -16.53 21.28
CA ILE A 114 15.18 -17.11 20.27
C ILE A 114 14.42 -17.19 18.96
N ALA A 115 15.06 -16.88 17.85
CA ALA A 115 14.42 -16.87 16.54
C ALA A 115 15.24 -17.58 15.48
N THR A 116 14.56 -18.09 14.43
CA THR A 116 15.27 -18.49 13.21
C THR A 116 15.77 -17.25 12.44
N GLU A 117 16.79 -17.41 11.60
CA GLU A 117 17.37 -16.31 10.81
C GLU A 117 16.34 -15.61 9.90
N LYS A 118 15.35 -16.38 9.42
CA LYS A 118 14.28 -15.86 8.53
C LYS A 118 13.13 -15.21 9.26
N SER A 119 13.13 -15.23 10.58
CA SER A 119 12.06 -14.62 11.39
C SER A 119 12.05 -13.10 11.29
N ILE A 120 10.86 -12.54 11.46
CA ILE A 120 10.62 -11.10 11.54
C ILE A 120 9.78 -10.78 12.77
N VAL A 121 10.08 -9.68 13.44
CA VAL A 121 9.35 -9.24 14.63
C VAL A 121 8.88 -7.79 14.47
N GLY A 122 7.75 -7.40 15.05
CA GLY A 122 7.30 -6.01 14.96
C GLY A 122 5.91 -5.75 15.54
N LEU A 123 5.58 -4.47 15.63
CA LEU A 123 4.28 -3.98 16.11
C LEU A 123 3.62 -3.14 14.99
N PRO A 124 2.93 -3.77 14.02
CA PRO A 124 2.39 -3.12 12.83
C PRO A 124 0.98 -2.53 13.00
N GLU A 125 0.44 -2.44 14.22
CA GLU A 125 -0.94 -2.03 14.53
C GLU A 125 -1.31 -0.67 13.95
N VAL A 126 -0.34 0.23 13.82
CA VAL A 126 -0.51 1.56 13.20
C VAL A 126 -1.06 1.46 11.77
N ASN A 127 -0.77 0.37 11.05
CA ASN A 127 -1.29 0.12 9.70
C ASN A 127 -2.78 -0.25 9.69
N LEU A 128 -3.35 -0.56 10.86
CA LEU A 128 -4.78 -0.84 11.07
C LEU A 128 -5.52 0.32 11.76
N GLY A 129 -4.84 1.46 11.96
CA GLY A 129 -5.39 2.58 12.72
C GLY A 129 -5.47 2.33 14.22
N LEU A 130 -4.68 1.38 14.72
CA LEU A 130 -4.61 0.98 16.13
C LEU A 130 -3.21 1.24 16.69
N LEU A 131 -3.08 1.12 18.00
CA LEU A 131 -1.80 1.04 18.69
C LEU A 131 -1.58 -0.40 19.20
N PRO A 132 -0.35 -0.82 19.52
CA PRO A 132 -0.11 -2.08 20.24
C PRO A 132 -0.81 -2.06 21.60
N GLY A 133 -1.84 -2.91 21.75
CA GLY A 133 -2.77 -2.79 22.88
C GLY A 133 -2.66 -3.92 23.91
N ALA A 134 -1.59 -4.73 23.87
CA ALA A 134 -1.38 -5.81 24.82
C ALA A 134 0.00 -5.70 25.52
N GLY A 135 0.45 -4.47 25.75
CA GLY A 135 1.67 -4.13 26.45
C GLY A 135 2.87 -3.86 25.56
N GLY A 136 2.69 -3.83 24.24
CA GLY A 136 3.76 -3.56 23.29
C GLY A 136 4.35 -2.16 23.47
N THR A 137 3.51 -1.14 23.72
CA THR A 137 3.95 0.24 23.95
C THR A 137 4.67 0.41 25.27
N GLN A 138 4.49 -0.53 26.20
CA GLN A 138 5.10 -0.51 27.51
C GLN A 138 6.37 -1.38 27.56
N ARG A 139 6.37 -2.58 26.94
CA ARG A 139 7.50 -3.52 27.00
C ARG A 139 8.60 -3.20 25.99
N LEU A 140 8.26 -2.87 24.73
CA LEU A 140 9.28 -2.64 23.71
C LEU A 140 10.24 -1.47 24.06
N PRO A 141 9.75 -0.31 24.57
CA PRO A 141 10.65 0.78 24.99
C PRO A 141 11.64 0.40 26.09
N ARG A 142 11.28 -0.56 26.95
CA ARG A 142 12.15 -1.07 28.03
C ARG A 142 13.32 -1.88 27.48
N ILE A 143 13.14 -2.51 26.33
CA ILE A 143 14.19 -3.32 25.67
C ILE A 143 15.07 -2.48 24.75
N VAL A 144 14.47 -1.70 23.84
CA VAL A 144 15.20 -1.02 22.76
C VAL A 144 15.40 0.48 22.99
N GLY A 145 14.85 1.02 24.07
CA GLY A 145 14.75 2.44 24.34
C GLY A 145 13.58 3.11 23.60
N PRO A 146 13.04 4.22 24.14
CA PRO A 146 11.85 4.88 23.62
C PRO A 146 11.97 5.36 22.18
N SER A 147 13.08 5.96 21.77
CA SER A 147 13.28 6.47 20.39
C SER A 147 13.22 5.34 19.35
N GLN A 148 13.87 4.20 19.63
CA GLN A 148 13.85 3.06 18.71
C GLN A 148 12.49 2.36 18.70
N ALA A 149 11.84 2.22 19.84
CA ALA A 149 10.50 1.66 19.95
C ALA A 149 9.48 2.48 19.15
N LEU A 150 9.50 3.81 19.27
CA LEU A 150 8.66 4.72 18.49
C LEU A 150 8.91 4.58 16.99
N LYS A 151 10.17 4.46 16.54
CA LYS A 151 10.48 4.21 15.11
C LYS A 151 9.86 2.91 14.61
N ILE A 152 9.92 1.84 15.38
CA ILE A 152 9.33 0.53 15.02
C ILE A 152 7.80 0.65 14.94
N MET A 153 7.15 1.16 15.98
CA MET A 153 5.69 1.24 16.06
C MET A 153 5.09 2.25 15.07
N LEU A 154 5.70 3.42 14.89
CA LEU A 154 5.20 4.45 13.95
C LEU A 154 5.43 4.04 12.49
N SER A 155 6.51 3.31 12.19
CA SER A 155 6.70 2.79 10.82
C SER A 155 5.75 1.63 10.52
N GLY A 156 5.44 0.78 11.50
CA GLY A 156 4.70 -0.46 11.31
C GLY A 156 5.41 -1.47 10.41
N VAL A 157 6.73 -1.30 10.21
CA VAL A 157 7.55 -2.19 9.39
C VAL A 157 8.23 -3.22 10.28
N PRO A 158 8.08 -4.53 9.98
CA PRO A 158 8.75 -5.57 10.73
C PRO A 158 10.29 -5.48 10.69
N VAL A 159 10.93 -5.90 11.76
CA VAL A 159 12.38 -5.94 11.93
C VAL A 159 12.88 -7.36 11.67
N PRO A 160 13.85 -7.59 10.75
CA PRO A 160 14.45 -8.90 10.54
C PRO A 160 15.22 -9.39 11.77
N ALA A 161 15.30 -10.73 11.96
CA ALA A 161 15.87 -11.36 13.13
C ALA A 161 17.29 -10.86 13.49
N LYS A 162 18.18 -10.75 12.52
CA LYS A 162 19.54 -10.23 12.75
C LYS A 162 19.54 -8.83 13.37
N LYS A 163 18.74 -7.93 12.81
CA LYS A 163 18.61 -6.56 13.33
C LYS A 163 17.90 -6.52 14.68
N ALA A 164 16.92 -7.42 14.90
CA ALA A 164 16.23 -7.56 16.17
C ALA A 164 17.16 -8.06 17.28
N LEU A 165 18.12 -8.96 16.95
CA LEU A 165 19.20 -9.37 17.85
C LEU A 165 20.13 -8.19 18.19
N ASP A 166 20.59 -7.44 17.18
CA ASP A 166 21.45 -6.27 17.38
C ASP A 166 20.79 -5.20 18.26
N GLN A 167 19.47 -5.11 18.23
CA GLN A 167 18.67 -4.17 19.03
C GLN A 167 18.29 -4.70 20.42
N GLY A 168 18.59 -5.97 20.73
CA GLY A 168 18.25 -6.63 21.98
C GLY A 168 16.79 -7.09 22.11
N ILE A 169 16.02 -7.08 21.01
CA ILE A 169 14.66 -7.67 20.99
C ILE A 169 14.74 -9.19 21.09
N LEU A 170 15.76 -9.80 20.48
CA LEU A 170 16.06 -11.23 20.55
C LEU A 170 17.32 -11.45 21.40
N ASP A 171 17.37 -12.58 22.09
CA ASP A 171 18.51 -13.02 22.88
C ASP A 171 19.47 -13.90 22.05
N SER A 172 18.96 -14.62 21.05
CA SER A 172 19.78 -15.49 20.18
C SER A 172 19.09 -15.78 18.83
N ILE A 173 19.90 -16.17 17.84
CA ILE A 173 19.41 -16.74 16.58
C ILE A 173 19.78 -18.22 16.54
N SER A 174 18.79 -19.08 16.31
CA SER A 174 18.96 -20.52 16.11
C SER A 174 19.61 -20.79 14.76
N THR A 175 20.59 -21.68 14.76
CA THR A 175 21.28 -22.15 13.53
C THR A 175 20.98 -23.63 13.22
N GLY A 176 20.27 -24.32 14.12
CA GLY A 176 19.89 -25.73 14.02
C GLY A 176 18.38 -25.95 14.15
N ASP A 177 17.99 -26.96 14.91
CA ASP A 177 16.59 -27.14 15.29
C ASP A 177 16.22 -26.12 16.36
N LEU A 178 15.25 -25.28 16.05
CA LEU A 178 14.86 -24.16 16.90
C LEU A 178 14.40 -24.61 18.32
N VAL A 179 13.69 -25.74 18.41
CA VAL A 179 13.17 -26.20 19.69
C VAL A 179 14.31 -26.75 20.54
N GLU A 180 15.20 -27.54 19.95
CA GLU A 180 16.38 -28.09 20.66
C GLU A 180 17.34 -26.95 21.08
N ASP A 181 17.54 -25.95 20.21
CA ASP A 181 18.35 -24.77 20.54
C ASP A 181 17.70 -23.98 21.70
N ALA A 182 16.35 -23.83 21.71
CA ALA A 182 15.63 -23.17 22.79
C ALA A 182 15.70 -23.92 24.10
N ILE A 183 15.57 -25.27 24.08
CA ILE A 183 15.72 -26.13 25.26
C ILE A 183 17.15 -26.03 25.82
N SER A 184 18.15 -26.13 24.94
CA SER A 184 19.57 -26.01 25.33
C SER A 184 19.89 -24.65 25.93
N PHE A 185 19.36 -23.58 25.33
CA PHE A 185 19.49 -22.22 25.88
C PHE A 185 18.82 -22.09 27.24
N LEU A 186 17.63 -22.65 27.40
CA LEU A 186 16.88 -22.58 28.66
C LEU A 186 17.62 -23.37 29.77
N HIS A 187 18.13 -24.58 29.50
CA HIS A 187 18.95 -25.31 30.44
C HIS A 187 20.17 -24.50 30.90
N LYS A 188 20.88 -23.87 29.95
CA LYS A 188 22.00 -23.01 30.30
C LYS A 188 21.56 -21.86 31.23
N LYS A 189 20.40 -21.22 30.96
CA LYS A 189 19.88 -20.16 31.81
C LYS A 189 19.45 -20.65 33.21
N LEU A 190 18.88 -21.83 33.30
CA LEU A 190 18.52 -22.50 34.56
C LEU A 190 19.76 -22.85 35.42
N ASP A 191 20.90 -23.13 34.77
CA ASP A 191 22.16 -23.43 35.47
C ASP A 191 22.90 -22.14 35.88
N GLU A 192 22.68 -21.00 35.12
CA GLU A 192 23.35 -19.72 35.39
C GLU A 192 22.67 -18.94 36.53
N THR A 193 21.34 -19.00 36.69
CA THR A 193 20.59 -18.19 37.63
C THR A 193 19.25 -18.80 38.03
N THR A 194 18.77 -18.45 39.21
CA THR A 194 17.43 -18.76 39.69
C THR A 194 16.43 -17.59 39.45
N GLU A 195 16.94 -16.41 39.11
CA GLU A 195 16.11 -15.24 38.79
C GLU A 195 16.18 -14.95 37.30
N HIS A 196 15.03 -14.94 36.65
CA HIS A 196 14.92 -14.72 35.21
C HIS A 196 14.27 -13.36 34.93
N PRO A 197 14.82 -12.56 33.98
CA PRO A 197 14.37 -11.20 33.75
C PRO A 197 12.92 -11.18 33.23
N LYS A 198 12.10 -10.28 33.74
CA LYS A 198 10.81 -9.92 33.18
C LYS A 198 10.93 -8.55 32.51
N VAL A 199 10.48 -8.44 31.28
CA VAL A 199 10.64 -7.18 30.53
C VAL A 199 9.96 -6.00 31.22
N ARG A 200 8.84 -6.25 31.91
CA ARG A 200 8.12 -5.20 32.66
C ARG A 200 8.96 -4.51 33.76
N ASP A 201 9.97 -5.21 34.26
CA ASP A 201 10.80 -4.73 35.38
C ASP A 201 12.06 -3.98 34.91
N LEU A 202 12.35 -3.98 33.59
CA LEU A 202 13.51 -3.32 33.00
C LEU A 202 13.22 -1.83 32.81
N ASN A 203 13.81 -0.97 33.65
CA ASN A 203 13.53 0.48 33.61
C ASN A 203 14.72 1.34 33.17
N GLU A 204 15.93 0.78 33.01
CA GLU A 204 17.16 1.54 32.78
C GLU A 204 17.04 2.47 31.57
N LYS A 205 16.59 1.97 30.43
CA LYS A 205 16.45 2.76 29.18
C LYS A 205 15.34 3.80 29.23
N LEU A 206 14.33 3.61 30.08
CA LEU A 206 13.28 4.61 30.31
C LEU A 206 13.81 5.75 31.19
N VAL A 207 14.54 5.40 32.26
CA VAL A 207 15.18 6.39 33.16
C VAL A 207 16.18 7.24 32.38
N GLU A 208 16.99 6.66 31.52
CA GLU A 208 17.92 7.38 30.64
C GLU A 208 17.22 8.37 29.70
N ALA A 209 15.97 8.07 29.30
CA ALA A 209 15.19 8.91 28.39
C ALA A 209 14.40 10.02 29.11
N ARG A 210 14.28 9.98 30.45
CA ARG A 210 13.56 10.99 31.23
C ARG A 210 14.16 12.37 31.05
N GLY A 211 13.30 13.37 30.80
CA GLY A 211 13.72 14.75 30.56
C GLY A 211 14.36 15.02 29.20
N ASN A 212 14.43 14.01 28.32
CA ASN A 212 14.89 14.18 26.95
C ASN A 212 13.72 14.51 26.00
N GLU A 213 13.39 15.80 25.89
CA GLU A 213 12.30 16.28 25.03
C GLU A 213 12.50 15.94 23.54
N ASN A 214 13.73 15.70 23.10
CA ASN A 214 14.03 15.37 21.69
C ASN A 214 13.38 14.05 21.26
N VAL A 215 13.23 13.07 22.14
CA VAL A 215 12.59 11.77 21.81
C VAL A 215 11.17 11.98 21.32
N MET A 216 10.38 12.77 22.03
CA MET A 216 8.98 13.05 21.64
C MET A 216 8.90 13.99 20.45
N ALA A 217 9.80 14.96 20.34
CA ALA A 217 9.85 15.88 19.20
C ALA A 217 10.18 15.13 17.90
N GLU A 218 11.16 14.24 17.90
CA GLU A 218 11.51 13.39 16.75
C GLU A 218 10.36 12.47 16.36
N ALA A 219 9.68 11.85 17.32
CA ALA A 219 8.53 10.98 17.07
C ALA A 219 7.36 11.75 16.44
N LYS A 220 7.03 12.95 16.96
CA LYS A 220 6.00 13.82 16.40
C LYS A 220 6.36 14.26 14.97
N ALA A 221 7.61 14.61 14.71
CA ALA A 221 8.10 14.97 13.38
C ALA A 221 8.01 13.76 12.40
N LEU A 222 8.38 12.56 12.85
CA LEU A 222 8.26 11.33 12.07
C LEU A 222 6.79 11.03 11.73
N ALA A 223 5.90 11.10 12.73
CA ALA A 223 4.47 10.87 12.54
C ALA A 223 3.85 11.88 11.57
N SER A 224 4.16 13.17 11.72
CA SER A 224 3.67 14.24 10.84
C SER A 224 4.12 14.06 9.39
N LYS A 225 5.32 13.52 9.18
CA LYS A 225 5.89 13.28 7.85
C LYS A 225 5.34 12.02 7.18
N SER A 226 5.27 10.90 7.92
CA SER A 226 4.98 9.58 7.36
C SER A 226 3.55 9.10 7.57
N ARG A 227 2.81 9.72 8.52
CA ARG A 227 1.47 9.30 8.97
C ARG A 227 0.50 10.48 9.06
N LYS A 228 0.69 11.50 8.19
CA LYS A 228 -0.12 12.71 8.18
C LYS A 228 -1.62 12.39 8.21
N GLY A 229 -2.36 13.01 9.12
CA GLY A 229 -3.81 12.86 9.27
C GLY A 229 -4.28 11.58 9.99
N GLN A 230 -3.36 10.65 10.34
CA GLN A 230 -3.71 9.45 11.09
C GLN A 230 -3.81 9.74 12.60
N PHE A 231 -4.79 9.10 13.26
CA PHE A 231 -5.05 9.28 14.70
C PHE A 231 -4.11 8.44 15.58
N ALA A 232 -3.97 7.15 15.27
CA ALA A 232 -3.23 6.18 16.08
C ALA A 232 -1.76 6.57 16.37
N PRO A 233 -0.99 7.18 15.46
CA PRO A 233 0.38 7.60 15.75
C PRO A 233 0.50 8.54 16.94
N GLY A 234 -0.44 9.47 17.11
CA GLY A 234 -0.47 10.36 18.27
C GLY A 234 -0.70 9.61 19.57
N GLN A 235 -1.54 8.57 19.54
CA GLN A 235 -1.83 7.76 20.71
C GLN A 235 -0.65 6.83 21.08
N ILE A 236 0.06 6.28 20.08
CA ILE A 236 1.29 5.52 20.30
C ILE A 236 2.35 6.39 21.04
N ILE A 237 2.51 7.65 20.60
CA ILE A 237 3.46 8.57 21.24
C ILE A 237 3.08 8.81 22.70
N LYS A 238 1.80 9.05 23.01
CA LYS A 238 1.31 9.23 24.40
C LYS A 238 1.51 7.97 25.26
N CYS A 239 1.37 6.77 24.70
CA CYS A 239 1.64 5.52 25.44
C CYS A 239 3.11 5.37 25.81
N VAL A 240 4.03 5.72 24.90
CA VAL A 240 5.46 5.66 25.19
C VAL A 240 5.89 6.79 26.13
N GLU A 241 5.29 7.97 26.03
CA GLU A 241 5.46 9.07 26.99
C GLU A 241 5.07 8.60 28.41
N ALA A 242 3.92 7.93 28.57
CA ALA A 242 3.52 7.35 29.84
C ALA A 242 4.50 6.28 30.34
N ALA A 243 5.05 5.43 29.45
CA ALA A 243 6.08 4.46 29.84
C ALA A 243 7.35 5.11 30.40
N ILE A 244 7.72 6.32 29.93
CA ILE A 244 8.88 7.07 30.41
C ILE A 244 8.59 7.75 31.75
N GLU A 245 7.40 8.33 31.89
CA GLU A 245 7.05 9.20 33.03
C GLU A 245 6.53 8.43 34.24
N GLU A 246 5.81 7.31 34.01
CA GLU A 246 5.22 6.49 35.05
C GLU A 246 6.25 5.49 35.61
N ASP A 247 6.41 5.44 36.92
CA ASP A 247 7.25 4.44 37.61
C ASP A 247 6.54 3.08 37.71
N ASP A 248 5.20 3.09 37.73
CA ASP A 248 4.37 1.89 37.79
C ASP A 248 4.03 1.38 36.38
N PHE A 249 4.48 0.17 36.07
CA PHE A 249 4.17 -0.50 34.82
C PHE A 249 2.66 -0.65 34.60
N ASP A 250 1.90 -0.94 35.63
CA ASP A 250 0.45 -1.19 35.52
C ASP A 250 -0.32 0.12 35.27
N ALA A 251 0.18 1.27 35.74
CA ALA A 251 -0.35 2.59 35.35
C ALA A 251 -0.12 2.86 33.86
N GLY A 252 1.06 2.55 33.33
CA GLY A 252 1.36 2.61 31.90
C GLY A 252 0.45 1.69 31.06
N MET A 253 0.23 0.46 31.52
CA MET A 253 -0.71 -0.47 30.88
C MET A 253 -2.15 0.03 30.85
N LYS A 254 -2.59 0.66 31.95
CA LYS A 254 -3.90 1.28 32.00
C LYS A 254 -4.02 2.40 30.97
N LYS A 255 -3.01 3.26 30.87
CA LYS A 255 -2.97 4.35 29.89
C LYS A 255 -3.00 3.80 28.46
N GLU A 256 -2.25 2.73 28.16
CA GLU A 256 -2.28 2.03 26.87
C GLU A 256 -3.70 1.54 26.55
N SER A 257 -4.35 0.88 27.51
CA SER A 257 -5.72 0.35 27.33
C SER A 257 -6.73 1.44 27.04
N ASP A 258 -6.69 2.57 27.78
CA ASP A 258 -7.58 3.70 27.58
C ASP A 258 -7.39 4.30 26.15
N LEU A 259 -6.15 4.50 25.72
CA LEU A 259 -5.83 5.03 24.40
C LEU A 259 -6.09 4.01 23.26
N PHE A 260 -5.94 2.72 23.54
CA PHE A 260 -6.34 1.66 22.60
C PHE A 260 -7.85 1.70 22.34
N LEU A 261 -8.66 1.88 23.38
CA LEU A 261 -10.12 2.02 23.23
C LEU A 261 -10.48 3.24 22.38
N GLU A 262 -9.77 4.37 22.57
CA GLU A 262 -9.97 5.54 21.70
C GLU A 262 -9.68 5.20 20.21
N CYS A 263 -8.59 4.48 19.92
CA CYS A 263 -8.28 4.01 18.56
C CYS A 263 -9.34 3.02 18.06
N LEU A 264 -9.78 2.11 18.90
CA LEU A 264 -10.78 1.08 18.56
C LEU A 264 -12.12 1.67 18.15
N LEU A 265 -12.52 2.77 18.77
CA LEU A 265 -13.77 3.50 18.47
C LEU A 265 -13.61 4.54 17.37
N HIS A 266 -12.39 4.88 16.97
CA HIS A 266 -12.15 5.91 15.97
C HIS A 266 -12.48 5.41 14.55
N PRO A 267 -13.18 6.21 13.71
CA PRO A 267 -13.60 5.79 12.36
C PRO A 267 -12.45 5.37 11.44
N GLN A 268 -11.26 5.93 11.63
CA GLN A 268 -10.08 5.57 10.81
C GLN A 268 -9.71 4.09 10.93
N ARG A 269 -9.99 3.43 12.05
CA ARG A 269 -9.76 2.00 12.20
C ARG A 269 -10.51 1.20 11.14
N GLU A 270 -11.80 1.46 10.95
CA GLU A 270 -12.62 0.73 9.98
C GLU A 270 -12.10 0.95 8.55
N ALA A 271 -11.74 2.19 8.22
CA ALA A 271 -11.15 2.55 6.94
C ALA A 271 -9.84 1.79 6.67
N MET A 272 -8.94 1.75 7.67
CA MET A 272 -7.63 1.10 7.50
C MET A 272 -7.73 -0.43 7.51
N ILE A 273 -8.64 -1.00 8.28
CA ILE A 273 -8.97 -2.44 8.24
C ILE A 273 -9.56 -2.81 6.87
N HIS A 274 -10.46 -1.99 6.32
CA HIS A 274 -11.01 -2.18 4.97
C HIS A 274 -9.88 -2.27 3.93
N ILE A 275 -8.90 -1.38 3.97
CA ILE A 275 -7.76 -1.40 3.04
C ILE A 275 -6.88 -2.62 3.25
N PHE A 276 -6.61 -3.00 4.49
CA PHE A 276 -5.83 -4.19 4.81
C PHE A 276 -6.42 -5.48 4.22
N PHE A 277 -7.74 -5.64 4.29
CA PHE A 277 -8.41 -6.77 3.64
C PHE A 277 -8.59 -6.56 2.13
N GLY A 278 -8.82 -5.32 1.71
CA GLY A 278 -8.95 -4.94 0.30
C GLY A 278 -7.72 -5.30 -0.52
N GLU A 279 -6.50 -5.00 -0.06
CA GLU A 279 -5.26 -5.38 -0.74
C GLU A 279 -5.12 -6.90 -0.92
N ARG A 280 -5.56 -7.69 0.07
CA ARG A 280 -5.56 -9.16 -0.03
C ARG A 280 -6.61 -9.68 -1.00
N THR A 281 -7.74 -9.00 -1.09
CA THR A 281 -8.87 -9.38 -1.93
C THR A 281 -8.65 -8.95 -3.38
N ALA A 282 -8.09 -7.76 -3.62
CA ALA A 282 -7.74 -7.26 -4.96
C ALA A 282 -6.82 -8.22 -5.73
N GLY A 283 -5.95 -8.95 -5.01
CA GLY A 283 -5.11 -9.99 -5.58
C GLY A 283 -5.84 -11.26 -6.03
N LYS A 284 -7.19 -11.31 -6.00
CA LYS A 284 -8.00 -12.45 -6.42
C LYS A 284 -8.94 -12.02 -7.55
N ILE A 285 -8.81 -12.67 -8.70
CA ILE A 285 -9.73 -12.48 -9.82
C ILE A 285 -10.91 -13.45 -9.63
N LEU A 286 -12.15 -12.94 -9.73
CA LEU A 286 -13.35 -13.69 -9.33
C LEU A 286 -13.55 -14.99 -10.14
N ASP A 287 -13.30 -14.96 -11.45
CA ASP A 287 -13.49 -16.10 -12.35
C ASP A 287 -12.19 -16.89 -12.62
N VAL A 288 -11.08 -16.61 -11.86
CA VAL A 288 -9.82 -17.33 -11.96
C VAL A 288 -9.64 -18.18 -10.69
N PRO A 289 -9.74 -19.52 -10.77
CA PRO A 289 -9.54 -20.43 -9.66
C PRO A 289 -8.16 -20.26 -9.01
N LYS A 290 -8.06 -20.54 -7.70
CA LYS A 290 -6.79 -20.42 -6.96
C LYS A 290 -5.70 -21.39 -7.42
N ASP A 291 -6.11 -22.52 -7.96
CA ASP A 291 -5.28 -23.61 -8.48
C ASP A 291 -4.99 -23.48 -9.98
N THR A 292 -5.39 -22.34 -10.59
CA THR A 292 -5.00 -22.03 -11.96
C THR A 292 -3.47 -22.08 -12.09
N GLU A 293 -2.99 -22.81 -13.09
CA GLU A 293 -1.57 -22.96 -13.37
C GLU A 293 -0.93 -21.61 -13.65
N THR A 294 0.26 -21.39 -13.08
CA THR A 294 1.02 -20.15 -13.26
C THR A 294 2.39 -20.45 -13.82
N GLN A 295 2.77 -19.68 -14.82
CA GLN A 295 4.11 -19.71 -15.38
C GLN A 295 5.13 -19.13 -14.40
N LYS A 296 6.33 -19.72 -14.33
CA LYS A 296 7.45 -19.13 -13.60
C LYS A 296 8.08 -18.03 -14.46
N ILE A 297 8.18 -16.84 -13.92
CA ILE A 297 8.91 -15.72 -14.55
C ILE A 297 10.33 -15.70 -13.97
N GLY A 298 11.29 -16.18 -14.74
CA GLY A 298 12.72 -16.22 -14.39
C GLY A 298 13.56 -15.20 -15.14
N SER A 299 13.03 -14.62 -16.25
CA SER A 299 13.67 -13.61 -17.07
C SER A 299 12.65 -12.62 -17.62
N ALA A 300 13.05 -11.36 -17.76
CA ALA A 300 12.17 -10.30 -18.24
C ALA A 300 12.85 -9.44 -19.33
N GLY A 301 12.06 -8.89 -20.24
CA GLY A 301 12.44 -7.84 -21.15
C GLY A 301 11.64 -6.57 -20.91
N VAL A 302 12.24 -5.42 -21.16
CA VAL A 302 11.55 -4.11 -21.15
C VAL A 302 11.92 -3.36 -22.42
N VAL A 303 10.93 -3.01 -23.22
CA VAL A 303 11.12 -2.22 -24.44
C VAL A 303 10.83 -0.75 -24.14
N GLY A 304 11.86 0.08 -24.25
CA GLY A 304 11.89 1.49 -23.90
C GLY A 304 12.67 1.73 -22.61
N SER A 305 13.70 2.56 -22.68
CA SER A 305 14.60 2.92 -21.56
C SER A 305 14.21 4.21 -20.83
N GLY A 306 13.05 4.78 -21.14
CA GLY A 306 12.54 6.01 -20.54
C GLY A 306 12.20 5.87 -19.05
N THR A 307 11.57 6.89 -18.47
CA THR A 307 11.22 6.93 -17.04
C THR A 307 10.41 5.71 -16.59
N MET A 308 9.44 5.28 -17.40
CA MET A 308 8.62 4.12 -17.06
C MET A 308 9.40 2.81 -17.23
N GLY A 309 10.02 2.59 -18.39
CA GLY A 309 10.76 1.36 -18.64
C GLY A 309 11.92 1.16 -17.67
N GLY A 310 12.70 2.21 -17.38
CA GLY A 310 13.75 2.16 -16.36
C GLY A 310 13.21 1.79 -14.97
N GLY A 311 12.09 2.39 -14.56
CA GLY A 311 11.45 2.04 -13.29
C GLY A 311 10.87 0.62 -13.24
N ILE A 312 10.33 0.11 -14.37
CA ILE A 312 9.85 -1.27 -14.51
C ILE A 312 11.01 -2.25 -14.41
N ALA A 313 12.13 -1.98 -15.12
CA ALA A 313 13.34 -2.80 -15.03
C ALA A 313 13.88 -2.89 -13.59
N MET A 314 13.86 -1.77 -12.85
CA MET A 314 14.24 -1.78 -11.43
C MET A 314 13.34 -2.69 -10.59
N ASN A 315 12.03 -2.80 -10.89
CA ASN A 315 11.14 -3.70 -10.14
C ASN A 315 11.52 -5.17 -10.35
N PHE A 316 11.85 -5.59 -11.57
CA PHE A 316 12.32 -6.94 -11.86
C PHE A 316 13.65 -7.23 -11.18
N ALA A 317 14.63 -6.35 -11.34
CA ALA A 317 15.96 -6.51 -10.74
C ALA A 317 15.88 -6.56 -9.19
N ASN A 318 15.07 -5.71 -8.56
CA ASN A 318 14.84 -5.74 -7.11
C ASN A 318 14.17 -7.04 -6.61
N ALA A 319 13.49 -7.77 -7.49
CA ALA A 319 12.91 -9.08 -7.22
C ALA A 319 13.88 -10.24 -7.53
N GLY A 320 15.12 -9.94 -7.95
CA GLY A 320 16.12 -10.93 -8.33
C GLY A 320 15.88 -11.55 -9.72
N ILE A 321 15.06 -10.91 -10.57
CA ILE A 321 14.75 -11.37 -11.93
C ILE A 321 15.67 -10.62 -12.91
N PRO A 322 16.54 -11.31 -13.66
CA PRO A 322 17.32 -10.73 -14.73
C PRO A 322 16.43 -10.02 -15.76
N VAL A 323 16.82 -8.84 -16.20
CA VAL A 323 16.02 -8.03 -17.11
C VAL A 323 16.88 -7.41 -18.21
N ILE A 324 16.42 -7.55 -19.45
CA ILE A 324 17.01 -6.91 -20.63
C ILE A 324 16.23 -5.61 -20.88
N VAL A 325 16.93 -4.49 -20.93
CA VAL A 325 16.36 -3.18 -21.29
C VAL A 325 16.74 -2.86 -22.71
N LEU A 326 15.75 -2.83 -23.59
CA LEU A 326 15.91 -2.57 -25.01
C LEU A 326 15.46 -1.14 -25.34
N ASP A 327 16.27 -0.43 -26.12
CA ASP A 327 15.88 0.82 -26.78
C ASP A 327 16.42 0.82 -28.22
N GLN A 328 15.78 1.60 -29.10
CA GLN A 328 16.21 1.71 -30.50
C GLN A 328 17.39 2.66 -30.68
N ASP A 329 17.62 3.57 -29.73
CA ASP A 329 18.66 4.60 -29.78
C ASP A 329 19.66 4.39 -28.63
N GLU A 330 20.93 4.22 -28.97
CA GLU A 330 22.02 3.98 -28.02
C GLU A 330 22.14 5.08 -26.96
N LYS A 331 21.97 6.37 -27.36
CA LYS A 331 22.04 7.50 -26.42
C LYS A 331 20.87 7.49 -25.43
N ASN A 332 19.68 7.10 -25.90
CA ASN A 332 18.53 6.97 -25.02
C ASN A 332 18.75 5.81 -24.03
N LEU A 333 19.27 4.69 -24.51
CA LEU A 333 19.61 3.53 -23.69
C LEU A 333 20.64 3.89 -22.61
N GLU A 334 21.77 4.48 -23.00
CA GLU A 334 22.82 4.93 -22.06
C GLU A 334 22.25 5.90 -21.01
N ARG A 335 21.46 6.88 -21.44
CA ARG A 335 20.80 7.81 -20.52
C ARG A 335 19.86 7.10 -19.57
N GLY A 336 19.06 6.13 -20.05
CA GLY A 336 18.11 5.36 -19.25
C GLY A 336 18.83 4.53 -18.18
N ILE A 337 19.86 3.80 -18.55
CA ILE A 337 20.71 3.03 -17.63
C ILE A 337 21.38 3.95 -16.59
N GLY A 338 21.91 5.09 -17.02
CA GLY A 338 22.49 6.08 -16.12
C GLY A 338 21.49 6.64 -15.09
N VAL A 339 20.21 6.79 -15.46
CA VAL A 339 19.15 7.19 -14.51
C VAL A 339 18.88 6.08 -13.48
N ILE A 340 18.84 4.81 -13.91
CA ILE A 340 18.68 3.66 -13.01
C ILE A 340 19.83 3.63 -12.01
N GLU A 341 21.07 3.71 -12.47
CA GLU A 341 22.26 3.71 -11.63
C GLU A 341 22.26 4.86 -10.62
N LYS A 342 21.90 6.08 -11.07
CA LYS A 342 21.76 7.24 -10.19
C LYS A 342 20.69 7.03 -9.10
N ASN A 343 19.58 6.40 -9.43
CA ASN A 343 18.53 6.08 -8.45
C ASN A 343 19.06 5.13 -7.37
N TYR A 344 19.79 4.08 -7.73
CA TYR A 344 20.39 3.18 -6.75
C TYR A 344 21.50 3.87 -5.95
N GLN A 345 22.35 4.70 -6.59
CA GLN A 345 23.37 5.46 -5.88
C GLN A 345 22.77 6.38 -4.81
N MET A 346 21.67 7.07 -5.12
CA MET A 346 20.96 7.87 -4.10
C MET A 346 20.45 7.04 -2.92
N MET A 347 20.12 5.77 -3.11
CA MET A 347 19.75 4.87 -2.01
C MET A 347 20.95 4.48 -1.16
N VAL A 348 22.11 4.27 -1.78
CA VAL A 348 23.39 4.01 -1.08
C VAL A 348 23.79 5.24 -0.26
N ASP A 349 23.79 6.41 -0.87
CA ASP A 349 24.18 7.68 -0.22
C ASP A 349 23.27 8.01 1.00
N ARG A 350 22.03 7.54 0.98
CA ARG A 350 21.06 7.68 2.10
C ARG A 350 21.12 6.54 3.11
N GLY A 351 22.07 5.60 2.96
CA GLY A 351 22.21 4.43 3.84
C GLY A 351 21.03 3.45 3.80
N ARG A 352 20.26 3.44 2.69
CA ARG A 352 19.12 2.53 2.49
C ARG A 352 19.48 1.26 1.74
N LEU A 353 20.64 1.25 1.10
CA LEU A 353 21.18 0.13 0.32
C LEU A 353 22.70 0.09 0.54
N SER A 354 23.31 -1.10 0.61
CA SER A 354 24.76 -1.21 0.59
C SER A 354 25.30 -1.10 -0.86
N GLN A 355 26.58 -0.76 -1.01
CA GLN A 355 27.21 -0.75 -2.33
C GLN A 355 27.17 -2.13 -2.97
N GLU A 356 27.48 -3.19 -2.22
CA GLU A 356 27.42 -4.58 -2.69
C GLU A 356 26.01 -4.96 -3.21
N MET A 357 24.98 -4.56 -2.50
CA MET A 357 23.59 -4.80 -2.96
C MET A 357 23.27 -3.99 -4.22
N LYS A 358 23.75 -2.74 -4.35
CA LYS A 358 23.62 -1.97 -5.60
C LYS A 358 24.26 -2.71 -6.76
N ASP A 359 25.52 -3.14 -6.59
CA ASP A 359 26.28 -3.80 -7.64
C ASP A 359 25.61 -5.13 -8.06
N GLY A 360 25.09 -5.88 -7.07
CA GLY A 360 24.33 -7.11 -7.30
C GLY A 360 23.04 -6.88 -8.09
N VAL A 361 22.27 -5.85 -7.77
CA VAL A 361 21.01 -5.54 -8.50
C VAL A 361 21.32 -4.99 -9.89
N MET A 362 22.33 -4.13 -10.04
CA MET A 362 22.74 -3.60 -11.35
C MET A 362 23.24 -4.71 -12.29
N SER A 363 23.88 -5.76 -11.77
CA SER A 363 24.32 -6.90 -12.58
C SER A 363 23.19 -7.72 -13.20
N LEU A 364 21.96 -7.56 -12.72
CA LEU A 364 20.76 -8.18 -13.30
C LEU A 364 20.17 -7.39 -14.47
N ILE A 365 20.65 -6.18 -14.74
CA ILE A 365 20.13 -5.31 -15.80
C ILE A 365 21.08 -5.32 -16.98
N THR A 366 20.62 -5.82 -18.11
CA THR A 366 21.40 -5.90 -19.36
C THR A 366 20.84 -4.93 -20.40
N PRO A 367 21.58 -3.91 -20.84
CA PRO A 367 21.16 -3.05 -21.95
C PRO A 367 21.29 -3.77 -23.29
N SER A 368 20.36 -3.56 -24.21
CA SER A 368 20.40 -4.09 -25.58
C SER A 368 19.78 -3.13 -26.60
N LEU A 369 20.26 -3.23 -27.85
CA LEU A 369 19.70 -2.57 -29.04
C LEU A 369 18.99 -3.57 -29.97
N ASN A 370 19.05 -4.88 -29.70
CA ASN A 370 18.58 -5.93 -30.56
C ASN A 370 17.38 -6.66 -29.98
N TYR A 371 16.32 -6.81 -30.77
CA TYR A 371 15.10 -7.53 -30.35
C TYR A 371 15.37 -9.02 -30.09
N GLU A 372 16.31 -9.63 -30.82
CA GLU A 372 16.69 -11.03 -30.71
C GLU A 372 17.18 -11.41 -29.31
N ASP A 373 17.74 -10.45 -28.57
CA ASP A 373 18.20 -10.66 -27.19
C ASP A 373 17.01 -10.92 -26.23
N LEU A 374 15.78 -10.56 -26.62
CA LEU A 374 14.56 -10.83 -25.86
C LEU A 374 14.03 -12.24 -26.05
N GLY A 375 14.60 -13.04 -26.96
CA GLY A 375 14.10 -14.34 -27.37
C GLY A 375 13.79 -15.30 -26.23
N ASP A 376 14.63 -15.33 -25.18
CA ASP A 376 14.51 -16.24 -24.05
C ASP A 376 13.75 -15.63 -22.84
N CYS A 377 13.18 -14.42 -22.97
CA CYS A 377 12.42 -13.80 -21.89
C CYS A 377 11.09 -14.53 -21.64
N ASP A 378 10.71 -14.68 -20.37
CA ASP A 378 9.42 -15.23 -19.95
C ASP A 378 8.28 -14.19 -20.07
N ILE A 379 8.65 -12.92 -19.93
CA ILE A 379 7.76 -11.76 -20.08
C ILE A 379 8.51 -10.61 -20.75
N VAL A 380 7.84 -9.90 -21.65
CA VAL A 380 8.34 -8.63 -22.18
C VAL A 380 7.30 -7.54 -21.93
N VAL A 381 7.72 -6.45 -21.28
CA VAL A 381 6.89 -5.27 -21.00
C VAL A 381 7.27 -4.15 -21.96
N GLU A 382 6.34 -3.74 -22.80
CA GLU A 382 6.48 -2.58 -23.67
C GLU A 382 6.14 -1.30 -22.88
N ALA A 383 7.04 -0.31 -22.93
CA ALA A 383 6.94 0.98 -22.23
C ALA A 383 7.43 2.15 -23.11
N VAL A 384 7.02 2.17 -24.37
CA VAL A 384 7.35 3.24 -25.33
C VAL A 384 6.26 4.32 -25.35
N TYR A 385 6.33 5.26 -26.31
CA TYR A 385 5.35 6.33 -26.46
C TYR A 385 3.92 5.78 -26.67
N GLU A 386 2.93 6.54 -26.14
CA GLU A 386 1.51 6.17 -26.17
C GLU A 386 0.92 6.43 -27.56
N ASN A 387 1.18 5.49 -28.47
CA ASN A 387 0.67 5.49 -29.85
C ASN A 387 0.34 4.06 -30.27
N LEU A 388 -0.89 3.83 -30.71
CA LEU A 388 -1.41 2.48 -31.00
C LEU A 388 -0.61 1.79 -32.12
N GLU A 389 -0.37 2.49 -33.22
CA GLU A 389 0.33 1.94 -34.38
C GLU A 389 1.75 1.53 -34.01
N LEU A 390 2.48 2.36 -33.25
CA LEU A 390 3.80 2.05 -32.76
C LEU A 390 3.78 0.78 -31.85
N LYS A 391 2.82 0.70 -30.94
CA LYS A 391 2.71 -0.47 -30.05
C LYS A 391 2.37 -1.73 -30.83
N GLN A 392 1.49 -1.65 -31.82
CA GLN A 392 1.18 -2.78 -32.71
C GLN A 392 2.43 -3.23 -33.50
N GLU A 393 3.21 -2.30 -34.02
CA GLU A 393 4.47 -2.63 -34.71
C GLU A 393 5.45 -3.38 -33.79
N ILE A 394 5.60 -2.89 -32.54
CA ILE A 394 6.46 -3.53 -31.54
C ILE A 394 5.93 -4.92 -31.16
N PHE A 395 4.63 -5.04 -30.90
CA PHE A 395 4.03 -6.31 -30.53
C PHE A 395 4.17 -7.37 -31.62
N LYS A 396 4.05 -6.98 -32.90
CA LYS A 396 4.32 -7.87 -34.03
C LYS A 396 5.79 -8.34 -34.05
N LYS A 397 6.74 -7.42 -33.84
CA LYS A 397 8.17 -7.79 -33.76
C LYS A 397 8.47 -8.71 -32.56
N LEU A 398 7.86 -8.44 -31.41
CA LEU A 398 8.01 -9.28 -30.22
C LEU A 398 7.44 -10.67 -30.45
N ASP A 399 6.29 -10.77 -31.10
CA ASP A 399 5.64 -12.03 -31.41
C ASP A 399 6.51 -12.95 -32.30
N ASP A 400 7.25 -12.35 -33.23
CA ASP A 400 8.17 -13.07 -34.11
C ASP A 400 9.45 -13.55 -33.37
N VAL A 401 9.89 -12.85 -32.31
CA VAL A 401 11.23 -13.05 -31.72
C VAL A 401 11.17 -13.85 -30.41
N VAL A 402 10.20 -13.59 -29.53
CA VAL A 402 10.17 -14.22 -28.21
C VAL A 402 9.64 -15.64 -28.29
N LYS A 403 10.04 -16.49 -27.35
CA LYS A 403 9.56 -17.88 -27.25
C LYS A 403 8.03 -17.96 -27.14
N GLY A 404 7.44 -19.06 -27.63
CA GLY A 404 6.00 -19.21 -27.80
C GLY A 404 5.14 -19.10 -26.54
N ASP A 405 5.70 -19.36 -25.38
CA ASP A 405 5.02 -19.26 -24.08
C ASP A 405 5.23 -17.92 -23.34
N ALA A 406 6.04 -17.02 -23.91
CA ALA A 406 6.29 -15.71 -23.32
C ALA A 406 5.03 -14.84 -23.23
N ILE A 407 4.89 -14.10 -22.14
CA ILE A 407 3.81 -13.12 -21.95
C ILE A 407 4.26 -11.78 -22.55
N LEU A 408 3.39 -11.17 -23.35
CA LEU A 408 3.57 -9.85 -23.91
C LEU A 408 2.70 -8.85 -23.14
N ALA A 409 3.32 -7.87 -22.50
CA ALA A 409 2.62 -6.91 -21.66
C ALA A 409 2.80 -5.48 -22.19
N SER A 410 1.74 -4.68 -22.23
CA SER A 410 1.83 -3.25 -22.55
C SER A 410 1.66 -2.39 -21.30
N ASN A 411 2.54 -1.42 -21.10
CA ASN A 411 2.40 -0.39 -20.07
C ASN A 411 1.59 0.81 -20.57
N THR A 412 0.61 0.58 -21.45
CA THR A 412 -0.30 1.65 -21.87
C THR A 412 -1.09 2.20 -20.69
N SER A 413 -1.41 3.48 -20.72
CA SER A 413 -2.24 4.15 -19.72
C SER A 413 -3.74 4.22 -20.08
N GLY A 414 -4.11 3.77 -21.29
CA GLY A 414 -5.51 3.84 -21.72
C GLY A 414 -5.81 3.37 -23.14
N LEU A 415 -4.82 2.86 -23.89
CA LEU A 415 -5.06 2.29 -25.22
C LEU A 415 -5.71 0.91 -25.10
N ASP A 416 -6.44 0.54 -26.14
CA ASP A 416 -7.15 -0.71 -26.25
C ASP A 416 -6.19 -1.92 -26.34
N ILE A 417 -6.19 -2.76 -25.29
CA ILE A 417 -5.36 -3.97 -25.23
C ILE A 417 -5.77 -4.98 -26.32
N ASP A 418 -7.05 -5.04 -26.68
CA ASP A 418 -7.52 -5.94 -27.72
C ASP A 418 -7.02 -5.48 -29.10
N ALA A 419 -6.99 -4.18 -29.35
CA ALA A 419 -6.39 -3.62 -30.56
C ALA A 419 -4.86 -3.90 -30.62
N ILE A 420 -4.15 -3.82 -29.49
CA ILE A 420 -2.72 -4.16 -29.42
C ILE A 420 -2.52 -5.67 -29.65
N SER A 421 -3.32 -6.52 -29.03
CA SER A 421 -3.19 -7.98 -29.15
C SER A 421 -3.56 -8.53 -30.53
N SER A 422 -4.39 -7.81 -31.28
CA SER A 422 -4.92 -8.24 -32.57
C SER A 422 -3.85 -8.49 -33.67
N VAL A 423 -2.64 -7.97 -33.47
CA VAL A 423 -1.53 -8.14 -34.41
C VAL A 423 -0.58 -9.28 -34.03
N THR A 424 -0.88 -10.03 -32.97
CA THR A 424 -0.08 -11.17 -32.49
C THR A 424 -0.79 -12.49 -32.77
N GLU A 425 -0.05 -13.59 -32.87
CA GLU A 425 -0.57 -14.94 -33.01
C GLU A 425 -0.94 -15.58 -31.66
N ARG A 426 -0.67 -14.89 -30.54
CA ARG A 426 -0.91 -15.35 -29.14
C ARG A 426 -1.68 -14.33 -28.30
N PRO A 427 -2.89 -13.89 -28.73
CA PRO A 427 -3.63 -12.87 -27.99
C PRO A 427 -3.97 -13.29 -26.54
N GLU A 428 -4.01 -14.61 -26.24
CA GLU A 428 -4.21 -15.14 -24.89
C GLU A 428 -3.01 -14.91 -23.94
N LYS A 429 -1.83 -14.58 -24.48
CA LYS A 429 -0.62 -14.20 -23.76
C LYS A 429 -0.41 -12.69 -23.67
N VAL A 430 -1.33 -11.89 -24.23
CA VAL A 430 -1.26 -10.42 -24.18
C VAL A 430 -2.08 -9.90 -23.02
N VAL A 431 -1.50 -8.92 -22.30
CA VAL A 431 -2.12 -8.30 -21.12
C VAL A 431 -1.65 -6.87 -20.94
N GLY A 432 -2.50 -5.99 -20.42
CA GLY A 432 -2.06 -4.67 -19.95
C GLY A 432 -1.43 -4.76 -18.58
N THR A 433 -0.32 -4.06 -18.40
CA THR A 433 0.36 -3.89 -17.09
C THR A 433 0.67 -2.43 -16.87
N HIS A 434 -0.36 -1.67 -16.45
CA HIS A 434 -0.27 -0.25 -16.26
C HIS A 434 0.42 0.05 -14.92
N PHE A 435 1.72 0.35 -15.00
CA PHE A 435 2.52 0.85 -13.88
C PHE A 435 2.33 2.36 -13.74
N PHE A 436 2.48 2.87 -12.51
CA PHE A 436 2.34 4.29 -12.20
C PHE A 436 3.70 4.96 -12.01
N SER A 437 3.81 6.19 -12.46
CA SER A 437 5.07 6.96 -12.44
C SER A 437 5.38 7.55 -11.05
N PRO A 438 6.61 7.40 -10.52
CA PRO A 438 7.72 6.57 -10.99
C PRO A 438 7.50 5.08 -10.68
N ALA A 439 7.67 4.20 -11.68
CA ALA A 439 7.29 2.78 -11.54
C ALA A 439 8.04 2.03 -10.43
N ASN A 440 9.28 2.40 -10.13
CA ASN A 440 10.06 1.82 -9.03
C ASN A 440 9.60 2.25 -7.63
N ILE A 441 8.76 3.27 -7.51
CA ILE A 441 8.29 3.84 -6.23
C ILE A 441 6.80 3.55 -6.01
N MET A 442 5.96 3.82 -7.01
CA MET A 442 4.51 3.68 -6.92
C MET A 442 4.11 2.22 -6.76
N ARG A 443 3.23 1.95 -5.79
CA ARG A 443 2.84 0.57 -5.46
C ARG A 443 1.79 -0.01 -6.39
N LEU A 444 0.97 0.82 -7.03
CA LEU A 444 -0.13 0.36 -7.87
C LEU A 444 0.39 -0.31 -9.16
N LEU A 445 -0.29 -1.40 -9.52
CA LEU A 445 -0.21 -2.06 -10.82
C LEU A 445 -1.63 -2.42 -11.25
N GLU A 446 -2.18 -1.74 -12.26
CA GLU A 446 -3.43 -2.19 -12.89
C GLU A 446 -3.11 -3.27 -13.92
N ILE A 447 -3.74 -4.43 -13.78
CA ILE A 447 -3.66 -5.55 -14.72
C ILE A 447 -4.88 -5.48 -15.59
N VAL A 448 -4.69 -5.13 -16.87
CA VAL A 448 -5.79 -4.90 -17.81
C VAL A 448 -6.03 -6.17 -18.61
N ARG A 449 -7.20 -6.74 -18.42
CA ARG A 449 -7.64 -7.95 -19.09
C ARG A 449 -8.26 -7.63 -20.45
N GLY A 450 -7.61 -8.08 -21.54
CA GLY A 450 -8.22 -8.10 -22.87
C GLY A 450 -9.25 -9.26 -23.01
N GLU A 451 -10.04 -9.23 -24.07
CA GLU A 451 -11.09 -10.22 -24.35
C GLU A 451 -10.50 -11.65 -24.42
N ASN A 452 -9.32 -11.79 -25.01
CA ASN A 452 -8.67 -13.07 -25.23
C ASN A 452 -7.64 -13.44 -24.17
N THR A 453 -7.29 -12.55 -23.24
CA THR A 453 -6.29 -12.82 -22.20
C THR A 453 -6.67 -14.04 -21.36
N SER A 454 -5.80 -15.06 -21.32
CA SER A 454 -6.11 -16.32 -20.63
C SER A 454 -6.09 -16.19 -19.11
N LYS A 455 -6.76 -17.11 -18.42
CA LYS A 455 -6.76 -17.18 -16.95
C LYS A 455 -5.37 -17.46 -16.39
N GLU A 456 -4.58 -18.27 -17.07
CA GLU A 456 -3.19 -18.63 -16.74
C GLU A 456 -2.30 -17.39 -16.83
N THR A 457 -2.45 -16.58 -17.88
CA THR A 457 -1.75 -15.29 -18.04
C THR A 457 -2.11 -14.35 -16.90
N LEU A 458 -3.39 -14.17 -16.61
CA LEU A 458 -3.86 -13.31 -15.51
C LEU A 458 -3.35 -13.80 -14.16
N ALA A 459 -3.45 -15.11 -13.86
CA ALA A 459 -2.93 -15.68 -12.60
C ALA A 459 -1.42 -15.48 -12.46
N THR A 460 -0.68 -15.64 -13.57
CA THR A 460 0.78 -15.43 -13.61
C THR A 460 1.14 -13.98 -13.31
N ILE A 461 0.50 -13.01 -13.98
CA ILE A 461 0.80 -11.58 -13.77
C ILE A 461 0.36 -11.11 -12.38
N MET A 462 -0.77 -11.60 -11.84
CA MET A 462 -1.15 -11.33 -10.44
C MET A 462 -0.12 -11.84 -9.43
N LYS A 463 0.44 -13.02 -9.68
CA LYS A 463 1.52 -13.59 -8.86
C LYS A 463 2.81 -12.77 -9.01
N LEU A 464 3.16 -12.37 -10.24
CA LEU A 464 4.31 -11.51 -10.52
C LEU A 464 4.18 -10.18 -9.78
N GLY A 465 2.99 -9.55 -9.80
CA GLY A 465 2.71 -8.31 -9.06
C GLY A 465 3.10 -8.41 -7.58
N LYS A 466 2.79 -9.53 -6.93
CA LYS A 466 3.21 -9.79 -5.53
C LYS A 466 4.73 -9.95 -5.39
N ILE A 467 5.38 -10.66 -6.33
CA ILE A 467 6.84 -10.87 -6.32
C ILE A 467 7.57 -9.53 -6.44
N ILE A 468 7.12 -8.65 -7.33
CA ILE A 468 7.68 -7.31 -7.51
C ILE A 468 7.11 -6.26 -6.52
N LYS A 469 6.41 -6.71 -5.48
CA LYS A 469 5.87 -5.91 -4.35
C LYS A 469 4.88 -4.82 -4.77
N LYS A 470 4.05 -5.09 -5.78
CA LYS A 470 2.97 -4.19 -6.21
C LYS A 470 1.63 -4.56 -5.57
N ALA A 471 0.78 -3.55 -5.39
CA ALA A 471 -0.65 -3.72 -5.16
C ALA A 471 -1.31 -3.92 -6.53
N ALA A 472 -1.47 -5.17 -6.93
CA ALA A 472 -2.03 -5.53 -8.23
C ALA A 472 -3.55 -5.57 -8.17
N VAL A 473 -4.21 -4.88 -9.11
CA VAL A 473 -5.67 -4.81 -9.23
C VAL A 473 -6.07 -5.11 -10.68
N MET A 474 -7.03 -6.00 -10.88
CA MET A 474 -7.54 -6.32 -12.21
C MET A 474 -8.58 -5.29 -12.66
N SER A 475 -8.43 -4.82 -13.90
CA SER A 475 -9.39 -4.01 -14.64
C SER A 475 -9.79 -4.72 -15.92
N LEU A 476 -11.03 -4.58 -16.38
CA LEU A 476 -11.35 -4.88 -17.77
C LEU A 476 -10.75 -3.80 -18.70
N ASN A 477 -10.61 -4.18 -19.97
CA ASN A 477 -10.14 -3.31 -21.03
C ASN A 477 -11.22 -2.25 -21.36
N ALA A 478 -11.05 -1.05 -20.80
CA ALA A 478 -11.95 0.09 -20.96
C ALA A 478 -11.14 1.39 -21.02
N PRO A 479 -11.63 2.47 -21.67
CA PRO A 479 -10.92 3.74 -21.75
C PRO A 479 -10.52 4.30 -20.39
N GLY A 480 -9.20 4.49 -20.16
CA GLY A 480 -8.66 4.98 -18.88
C GLY A 480 -8.70 3.96 -17.74
N PHE A 481 -9.10 2.73 -18.00
CA PHE A 481 -9.19 1.62 -17.03
C PHE A 481 -10.00 2.02 -15.78
N ILE A 482 -9.52 1.72 -14.57
CA ILE A 482 -10.16 2.16 -13.33
C ILE A 482 -9.66 3.56 -12.95
N GLY A 483 -8.35 3.67 -12.77
CA GLY A 483 -7.75 4.82 -12.11
C GLY A 483 -7.85 6.12 -12.90
N ASN A 484 -7.42 6.12 -14.17
CA ASN A 484 -7.48 7.31 -15.00
C ASN A 484 -8.92 7.71 -15.35
N ARG A 485 -9.83 6.74 -15.52
CA ARG A 485 -11.23 7.04 -15.78
C ARG A 485 -11.87 7.82 -14.63
N MET A 486 -11.64 7.39 -13.38
CA MET A 486 -12.10 8.15 -12.20
C MET A 486 -11.39 9.51 -12.09
N LEU A 487 -10.07 9.56 -12.42
CA LEU A 487 -9.28 10.79 -12.36
C LEU A 487 -9.82 11.87 -13.28
N PHE A 488 -10.37 11.51 -14.44
CA PHE A 488 -10.95 12.50 -15.37
C PHE A 488 -12.06 13.29 -14.69
N GLY A 489 -12.98 12.66 -13.99
CA GLY A 489 -14.04 13.36 -13.25
C GLY A 489 -13.49 14.32 -12.20
N TYR A 490 -12.49 13.89 -11.44
CA TYR A 490 -11.82 14.68 -10.42
C TYR A 490 -11.15 15.94 -11.00
N THR A 491 -10.35 15.76 -12.05
CA THR A 491 -9.63 16.88 -12.69
C THR A 491 -10.56 17.79 -13.46
N GLN A 492 -11.62 17.24 -14.08
CA GLN A 492 -12.65 18.03 -14.74
C GLN A 492 -13.32 18.98 -13.76
N GLN A 493 -13.74 18.50 -12.59
CA GLN A 493 -14.36 19.34 -11.58
C GLN A 493 -13.39 20.39 -11.01
N ALA A 494 -12.12 20.03 -10.80
CA ALA A 494 -11.12 21.01 -10.39
C ALA A 494 -10.98 22.17 -11.40
N ASN A 495 -10.95 21.89 -12.70
CA ASN A 495 -10.87 22.91 -13.75
C ASN A 495 -12.17 23.72 -13.87
N MET A 496 -13.34 23.09 -13.69
CA MET A 496 -14.62 23.82 -13.66
C MET A 496 -14.69 24.81 -12.50
N LEU A 497 -14.23 24.40 -11.31
CA LEU A 497 -14.12 25.28 -10.14
C LEU A 497 -13.24 26.50 -10.41
N LEU A 498 -12.17 26.34 -11.20
CA LEU A 498 -11.28 27.43 -11.60
C LEU A 498 -12.00 28.44 -12.49
N LEU A 499 -12.80 27.99 -13.47
CA LEU A 499 -13.64 28.80 -14.30
C LEU A 499 -14.71 29.56 -13.50
N GLU A 500 -15.28 28.90 -12.49
CA GLU A 500 -16.33 29.43 -11.63
C GLU A 500 -15.84 30.42 -10.56
N GLY A 501 -14.53 30.53 -10.29
CA GLY A 501 -14.00 31.55 -9.38
C GLY A 501 -12.96 31.08 -8.36
N ALA A 502 -12.78 29.78 -8.13
CA ALA A 502 -11.70 29.31 -7.28
C ALA A 502 -10.32 29.63 -7.84
N LEU A 503 -9.29 29.56 -7.01
CA LEU A 503 -7.89 29.68 -7.40
C LEU A 503 -7.18 28.32 -7.22
N PRO A 504 -6.10 28.03 -7.98
CA PRO A 504 -5.38 26.77 -7.88
C PRO A 504 -4.95 26.42 -6.45
N ASN A 505 -4.38 27.39 -5.71
CA ASN A 505 -3.94 27.19 -4.35
C ASN A 505 -5.10 26.92 -3.37
N GLN A 506 -6.28 27.49 -3.60
CA GLN A 506 -7.46 27.21 -2.80
C GLN A 506 -7.93 25.76 -3.00
N VAL A 507 -8.07 25.33 -4.26
CA VAL A 507 -8.50 23.97 -4.59
C VAL A 507 -7.50 22.94 -4.05
N ASP A 508 -6.21 23.16 -4.31
CA ASP A 508 -5.16 22.24 -3.85
C ASP A 508 -5.12 22.16 -2.31
N THR A 509 -5.21 23.31 -1.61
CA THR A 509 -5.21 23.35 -0.14
C THR A 509 -6.44 22.67 0.45
N ALA A 510 -7.62 22.87 -0.12
CA ALA A 510 -8.85 22.21 0.36
C ALA A 510 -8.74 20.68 0.26
N LEU A 511 -8.24 20.18 -0.88
CA LEU A 511 -8.08 18.74 -1.12
C LEU A 511 -6.90 18.12 -0.30
N GLU A 512 -5.80 18.84 -0.13
CA GLU A 512 -4.69 18.43 0.75
C GLU A 512 -5.10 18.45 2.24
N SER A 513 -6.00 19.35 2.62
CA SER A 513 -6.59 19.38 3.97
C SER A 513 -7.59 18.25 4.18
N PHE A 514 -8.31 17.84 3.13
CA PHE A 514 -9.10 16.61 3.11
C PHE A 514 -8.23 15.36 3.32
N GLY A 515 -6.95 15.42 2.91
CA GLY A 515 -5.95 14.37 3.11
C GLY A 515 -5.30 13.84 1.82
N MET A 516 -5.66 14.37 0.65
CA MET A 516 -4.95 14.01 -0.59
C MET A 516 -3.46 14.34 -0.45
N ASN A 517 -2.61 13.49 -1.01
CA ASN A 517 -1.15 13.71 -0.93
C ASN A 517 -0.71 14.95 -1.69
N MET A 518 -1.45 15.32 -2.75
CA MET A 518 -1.17 16.46 -3.62
C MET A 518 -2.47 16.93 -4.25
N GLY A 519 -2.64 18.25 -4.36
CA GLY A 519 -3.76 18.84 -5.07
C GLY A 519 -3.65 18.67 -6.59
N PRO A 520 -4.78 18.79 -7.34
CA PRO A 520 -4.83 18.51 -8.77
C PRO A 520 -3.96 19.44 -9.61
N PHE A 521 -3.85 20.71 -9.29
CA PHE A 521 -3.06 21.66 -10.08
C PHE A 521 -1.56 21.48 -9.87
N ARG A 522 -1.13 21.12 -8.66
CA ARG A 522 0.26 20.68 -8.39
C ARG A 522 0.59 19.40 -9.13
N MET A 523 -0.36 18.46 -9.21
CA MET A 523 -0.20 17.21 -9.95
C MET A 523 -0.07 17.49 -11.46
N MET A 524 -0.92 18.36 -12.02
CA MET A 524 -0.85 18.75 -13.43
C MET A 524 0.49 19.41 -13.76
N ASP A 525 0.99 20.32 -12.92
CA ASP A 525 2.31 20.94 -13.09
C ASP A 525 3.47 19.94 -13.01
N LEU A 526 3.33 18.90 -12.18
CA LEU A 526 4.33 17.81 -12.07
C LEU A 526 4.38 16.96 -13.34
N VAL A 527 3.23 16.62 -13.89
CA VAL A 527 3.11 15.83 -15.14
C VAL A 527 3.55 16.65 -16.35
N GLY A 528 3.20 17.92 -16.38
CA GLY A 528 3.47 18.85 -17.47
C GLY A 528 2.24 19.13 -18.33
N LEU A 529 1.82 20.39 -18.36
CA LEU A 529 0.62 20.85 -19.05
C LEU A 529 0.71 20.71 -20.57
N ASP A 530 1.92 20.78 -21.14
CA ASP A 530 2.17 20.76 -22.58
C ASP A 530 1.93 19.39 -23.24
N LEU A 531 1.86 18.30 -22.49
CA LEU A 531 1.65 16.96 -23.08
C LEU A 531 0.31 16.91 -23.81
N GLY A 532 -0.78 17.19 -23.14
CA GLY A 532 -2.11 17.23 -23.72
C GLY A 532 -2.28 18.36 -24.74
N TRP A 533 -1.74 19.56 -24.46
CA TRP A 533 -1.78 20.71 -25.36
C TRP A 533 -1.09 20.42 -26.70
N ARG A 534 0.13 19.83 -26.70
CA ARG A 534 0.84 19.44 -27.93
C ARG A 534 0.10 18.38 -28.72
N ALA A 535 -0.46 17.38 -28.03
CA ALA A 535 -1.24 16.34 -28.66
C ALA A 535 -2.49 16.90 -29.36
N ARG A 536 -3.24 17.78 -28.71
CA ARG A 536 -4.41 18.47 -29.34
C ARG A 536 -3.99 19.32 -30.52
N LYS A 537 -2.92 20.10 -30.40
CA LYS A 537 -2.41 20.91 -31.50
C LYS A 537 -1.99 20.08 -32.73
N LEU A 538 -1.25 18.98 -32.47
CA LEU A 538 -0.80 18.08 -33.55
C LEU A 538 -1.98 17.44 -34.27
N ALA A 539 -2.97 16.97 -33.51
CA ALA A 539 -4.18 16.34 -34.06
C ALA A 539 -5.24 17.36 -34.54
N LYS A 540 -4.98 18.64 -34.41
CA LYS A 540 -5.92 19.75 -34.76
C LYS A 540 -7.30 19.61 -34.10
N LEU A 541 -7.32 19.16 -32.86
CA LEU A 541 -8.55 18.98 -32.08
C LEU A 541 -8.95 20.27 -31.40
N GLU A 542 -10.26 20.47 -31.22
CA GLU A 542 -10.80 21.54 -30.41
C GLU A 542 -10.42 21.36 -28.94
N THR A 543 -10.04 22.43 -28.23
CA THR A 543 -9.74 22.39 -26.81
C THR A 543 -11.03 22.25 -26.01
N PRO A 544 -11.18 21.14 -25.25
CA PRO A 544 -12.29 20.98 -24.31
C PRO A 544 -12.33 22.14 -23.31
N LEU A 545 -13.53 22.50 -22.86
CA LEU A 545 -13.73 23.63 -21.92
C LEU A 545 -12.82 23.52 -20.68
N THR A 546 -12.70 22.34 -20.12
CA THR A 546 -11.89 22.02 -18.93
C THR A 546 -10.38 22.15 -19.14
N ASN A 547 -9.92 22.20 -20.38
CA ASN A 547 -8.50 22.34 -20.71
C ASN A 547 -8.13 23.77 -21.15
N LYS A 548 -9.12 24.67 -21.35
CA LYS A 548 -8.86 26.01 -21.92
C LYS A 548 -7.92 26.84 -21.06
N ILE A 549 -7.99 26.76 -19.73
CA ILE A 549 -7.05 27.50 -18.86
C ILE A 549 -5.64 26.91 -18.99
N ALA A 550 -5.51 25.58 -18.96
CA ALA A 550 -4.21 24.92 -19.10
C ALA A 550 -3.57 25.21 -20.47
N ASP A 551 -4.38 25.22 -21.55
CA ASP A 551 -3.90 25.54 -22.88
C ASP A 551 -3.49 27.04 -22.96
N ALA A 552 -4.25 27.95 -22.36
CA ALA A 552 -3.89 29.36 -22.29
C ALA A 552 -2.57 29.60 -21.51
N LEU A 553 -2.32 28.84 -20.46
CA LEU A 553 -1.03 28.82 -19.75
C LEU A 553 0.10 28.33 -20.67
N CYS A 554 -0.14 27.24 -21.42
CA CYS A 554 0.83 26.69 -22.37
C CYS A 554 1.18 27.66 -23.50
N GLU A 555 0.23 28.48 -23.98
CA GLU A 555 0.49 29.54 -24.95
C GLU A 555 1.45 30.66 -24.43
N GLN A 556 1.57 30.77 -23.11
CA GLN A 556 2.54 31.62 -22.41
C GLN A 556 3.79 30.87 -21.94
N GLU A 557 4.07 29.72 -22.54
CA GLU A 557 5.21 28.88 -22.21
C GLU A 557 5.24 28.43 -20.71
N ARG A 558 4.08 28.31 -20.09
CA ARG A 558 3.94 27.82 -18.73
C ARG A 558 3.59 26.30 -18.74
N PHE A 559 4.61 25.44 -18.66
CA PHE A 559 4.49 24.00 -18.88
C PHE A 559 4.52 23.18 -17.58
N GLY A 560 4.62 23.81 -16.42
CA GLY A 560 4.71 23.18 -15.11
C GLY A 560 6.13 23.17 -14.54
N GLN A 561 6.41 22.21 -13.64
CA GLN A 561 7.69 22.13 -12.93
C GLN A 561 8.91 22.02 -13.86
N LYS A 562 8.77 21.39 -15.01
CA LYS A 562 9.87 21.14 -15.94
C LYS A 562 10.54 22.40 -16.50
N ASN A 563 9.81 23.51 -16.57
CA ASN A 563 10.37 24.81 -16.99
C ASN A 563 10.16 25.90 -15.94
N GLY A 564 9.79 25.52 -14.71
CA GLY A 564 9.67 26.43 -13.57
C GLY A 564 8.38 27.25 -13.50
N LYS A 565 7.46 27.07 -14.43
CA LYS A 565 6.22 27.86 -14.54
C LYS A 565 5.05 27.00 -15.02
N GLY A 566 3.96 27.00 -14.30
CA GLY A 566 2.69 26.34 -14.64
C GLY A 566 1.53 27.07 -14.00
N PHE A 567 0.62 26.35 -13.35
CA PHE A 567 -0.36 26.95 -12.44
C PHE A 567 0.34 27.68 -11.29
N TYR A 568 1.53 27.20 -10.91
CA TYR A 568 2.40 27.77 -9.90
C TYR A 568 3.73 28.22 -10.51
N ASN A 569 4.49 28.99 -9.75
CA ASN A 569 5.89 29.28 -10.02
C ASN A 569 6.78 28.38 -9.15
N TYR A 570 7.92 27.95 -9.71
CA TYR A 570 8.91 27.10 -9.05
C TYR A 570 10.28 27.79 -9.09
N SER A 571 10.94 27.90 -7.94
CA SER A 571 12.31 28.42 -7.88
C SER A 571 13.28 27.37 -8.45
N ASP A 572 14.46 27.80 -8.93
CA ASP A 572 15.48 26.93 -9.48
C ASP A 572 15.82 25.77 -8.52
N GLY A 573 15.63 24.55 -9.01
CA GLY A 573 15.89 23.32 -8.25
C GLY A 573 14.87 22.97 -7.16
N SER A 574 13.87 23.81 -6.89
CA SER A 574 12.81 23.56 -5.94
C SER A 574 11.57 22.92 -6.59
N ARG A 575 10.94 21.98 -5.89
CA ARG A 575 9.62 21.43 -6.24
C ARG A 575 8.48 22.07 -5.43
N ALA A 576 8.80 23.03 -4.56
CA ALA A 576 7.80 23.73 -3.77
C ALA A 576 7.04 24.73 -4.65
N PRO A 577 5.70 24.66 -4.70
CA PRO A 577 4.90 25.57 -5.48
C PRO A 577 4.84 26.95 -4.79
N ASN A 578 5.03 28.01 -5.56
CA ASN A 578 4.74 29.37 -5.13
C ASN A 578 3.51 29.86 -5.90
N PRO A 579 2.56 30.58 -5.28
CA PRO A 579 1.43 31.17 -5.98
C PRO A 579 1.89 32.01 -7.17
N ALA A 580 1.11 32.00 -8.25
CA ALA A 580 1.35 32.74 -9.47
C ALA A 580 0.19 33.72 -9.71
N PRO A 581 0.12 34.85 -8.98
CA PRO A 581 -0.99 35.79 -9.08
C PRO A 581 -1.11 36.42 -10.49
N GLU A 582 -0.04 36.47 -11.25
CA GLU A 582 -0.03 36.93 -12.64
C GLU A 582 -0.91 36.06 -13.57
N ASN A 583 -1.25 34.84 -13.16
CA ASN A 583 -2.14 33.96 -13.92
C ASN A 583 -3.62 34.29 -13.73
N GLU A 584 -4.00 35.12 -12.75
CA GLU A 584 -5.42 35.38 -12.44
C GLU A 584 -6.11 36.09 -13.61
N GLU A 585 -5.43 37.00 -14.33
CA GLU A 585 -5.96 37.63 -15.53
C GLU A 585 -6.32 36.61 -16.62
N ILE A 586 -5.55 35.53 -16.74
CA ILE A 586 -5.82 34.44 -17.69
C ILE A 586 -7.10 33.68 -17.24
N TYR A 587 -7.21 33.36 -15.95
CA TYR A 587 -8.39 32.66 -15.42
C TYR A 587 -9.66 33.44 -15.60
N VAL A 588 -9.62 34.77 -15.31
CA VAL A 588 -10.75 35.70 -15.51
C VAL A 588 -11.15 35.75 -16.97
N LYS A 589 -10.16 36.02 -17.85
CA LYS A 589 -10.43 36.15 -19.30
C LYS A 589 -11.03 34.85 -19.88
N VAL A 590 -10.44 33.69 -19.58
CA VAL A 590 -10.95 32.42 -20.10
C VAL A 590 -12.36 32.14 -19.56
N ALA A 591 -12.64 32.46 -18.30
CA ALA A 591 -13.98 32.34 -17.73
C ALA A 591 -15.00 33.24 -18.46
N GLU A 592 -14.70 34.51 -18.64
CA GLU A 592 -15.56 35.48 -19.33
C GLU A 592 -15.81 35.10 -20.80
N ASP A 593 -14.74 34.71 -21.53
CA ASP A 593 -14.81 34.30 -22.94
C ASP A 593 -15.70 33.02 -23.12
N ASN A 594 -15.93 32.28 -22.03
CA ASN A 594 -16.78 31.09 -22.06
C ASN A 594 -18.09 31.25 -21.26
N GLY A 595 -18.46 32.49 -20.91
CA GLY A 595 -19.76 32.80 -20.30
C GLY A 595 -19.90 32.48 -18.82
N PHE A 596 -18.80 32.29 -18.11
CA PHE A 596 -18.81 32.06 -16.66
C PHE A 596 -18.82 33.36 -15.88
N THR A 597 -19.67 33.43 -14.88
CA THR A 597 -19.64 34.47 -13.86
C THR A 597 -18.91 33.92 -12.64
N ARG A 598 -17.75 34.52 -12.33
CA ARG A 598 -16.94 34.07 -11.18
C ARG A 598 -17.64 34.41 -9.86
N ARG A 599 -17.53 33.48 -8.88
CA ARG A 599 -18.15 33.59 -7.56
C ARG A 599 -17.21 33.05 -6.48
N ASP A 600 -17.53 33.34 -5.24
CA ASP A 600 -16.87 32.66 -4.11
C ASP A 600 -17.30 31.22 -4.03
N ILE A 601 -16.33 30.34 -3.78
CA ILE A 601 -16.50 28.88 -3.66
C ILE A 601 -15.94 28.44 -2.32
N SER A 602 -16.72 27.69 -1.55
CA SER A 602 -16.26 27.17 -0.26
C SER A 602 -15.35 25.95 -0.43
N ASP A 603 -14.47 25.72 0.56
CA ASP A 603 -13.61 24.53 0.59
C ASP A 603 -14.43 23.23 0.65
N GLU A 604 -15.61 23.26 1.30
CA GLU A 604 -16.54 22.12 1.32
C GLU A 604 -17.05 21.80 -0.09
N GLU A 605 -17.48 22.81 -0.87
CA GLU A 605 -17.92 22.62 -2.26
C GLU A 605 -16.79 22.08 -3.14
N ILE A 606 -15.55 22.54 -2.93
CA ILE A 606 -14.38 22.04 -3.66
C ILE A 606 -14.19 20.54 -3.40
N VAL A 607 -14.16 20.16 -2.12
CA VAL A 607 -13.99 18.75 -1.72
C VAL A 607 -15.13 17.89 -2.25
N ASP A 608 -16.38 18.33 -2.05
CA ASP A 608 -17.55 17.58 -2.50
C ASP A 608 -17.53 17.35 -4.01
N ARG A 609 -17.30 18.39 -4.80
CA ARG A 609 -17.30 18.26 -6.27
C ARG A 609 -16.18 17.35 -6.76
N CYS A 610 -14.97 17.53 -6.27
CA CYS A 610 -13.85 16.71 -6.73
C CYS A 610 -14.00 15.25 -6.27
N ILE A 611 -14.35 15.01 -5.00
CA ILE A 611 -14.41 13.65 -4.45
C ILE A 611 -15.69 12.92 -4.91
N LEU A 612 -16.85 13.58 -4.98
CA LEU A 612 -18.06 12.94 -5.45
C LEU A 612 -18.03 12.68 -6.97
N GLY A 613 -17.24 13.46 -7.72
CA GLY A 613 -16.92 13.17 -9.12
C GLY A 613 -16.20 11.82 -9.26
N LEU A 614 -15.22 11.52 -8.38
CA LEU A 614 -14.59 10.20 -8.32
C LEU A 614 -15.60 9.10 -7.98
N VAL A 615 -16.44 9.35 -6.97
CA VAL A 615 -17.42 8.36 -6.46
C VAL A 615 -18.45 8.00 -7.53
N ASN A 616 -19.02 8.99 -8.21
CA ASN A 616 -20.03 8.77 -9.24
C ASN A 616 -19.47 7.99 -10.43
N GLU A 617 -18.26 8.33 -10.87
CA GLU A 617 -17.59 7.58 -11.94
C GLU A 617 -17.19 6.18 -11.48
N GLY A 618 -16.73 6.02 -10.23
CA GLY A 618 -16.48 4.71 -9.62
C GLY A 618 -17.73 3.83 -9.56
N ALA A 619 -18.90 4.41 -9.29
CA ALA A 619 -20.17 3.68 -9.32
C ALA A 619 -20.52 3.18 -10.74
N LYS A 620 -20.28 3.99 -11.79
CA LYS A 620 -20.45 3.58 -13.20
C LYS A 620 -19.47 2.46 -13.58
N ILE A 621 -18.20 2.58 -13.18
CA ILE A 621 -17.16 1.55 -13.39
C ILE A 621 -17.57 0.21 -12.77
N LEU A 622 -18.14 0.25 -11.57
CA LEU A 622 -18.62 -0.96 -10.89
C LEU A 622 -19.87 -1.54 -11.57
N GLU A 623 -20.79 -0.68 -11.98
CA GLU A 623 -22.01 -1.06 -12.70
C GLU A 623 -21.70 -1.74 -14.06
N GLU A 624 -20.71 -1.21 -14.77
CA GLU A 624 -20.24 -1.74 -16.05
C GLU A 624 -19.34 -2.98 -15.89
N GLY A 625 -18.93 -3.32 -14.67
CA GLY A 625 -18.07 -4.48 -14.37
C GLY A 625 -16.60 -4.27 -14.74
N VAL A 626 -16.16 -3.04 -15.03
CA VAL A 626 -14.74 -2.72 -15.32
C VAL A 626 -13.87 -3.00 -14.09
N ALA A 627 -14.34 -2.67 -12.90
CA ALA A 627 -13.78 -3.13 -11.63
C ALA A 627 -14.63 -4.28 -11.05
N GLN A 628 -13.99 -5.28 -10.47
CA GLN A 628 -14.69 -6.42 -9.88
C GLN A 628 -15.40 -6.08 -8.57
N ARG A 629 -14.87 -5.13 -7.82
CA ARG A 629 -15.32 -4.77 -6.45
C ARG A 629 -15.12 -3.28 -6.20
N SER A 630 -15.93 -2.71 -5.36
CA SER A 630 -15.72 -1.32 -4.89
C SER A 630 -14.38 -1.15 -4.16
N SER A 631 -13.94 -2.16 -3.39
CA SER A 631 -12.65 -2.14 -2.72
C SER A 631 -11.46 -2.10 -3.67
N ASP A 632 -11.59 -2.64 -4.89
CA ASP A 632 -10.50 -2.59 -5.90
C ASP A 632 -10.21 -1.14 -6.30
N MET A 633 -11.25 -0.30 -6.46
CA MET A 633 -11.10 1.13 -6.71
C MET A 633 -10.47 1.87 -5.53
N ASP A 634 -10.82 1.50 -4.30
CA ASP A 634 -10.20 2.06 -3.10
C ASP A 634 -8.70 1.76 -3.07
N ILE A 635 -8.29 0.51 -3.40
CA ILE A 635 -6.88 0.11 -3.51
C ILE A 635 -6.16 0.87 -4.61
N VAL A 636 -6.79 1.06 -5.78
CA VAL A 636 -6.24 1.86 -6.88
C VAL A 636 -5.95 3.28 -6.41
N TYR A 637 -6.90 3.93 -5.75
CA TYR A 637 -6.77 5.33 -5.37
C TYR A 637 -5.76 5.56 -4.25
N ILE A 638 -5.65 4.65 -3.31
CA ILE A 638 -4.65 4.76 -2.22
C ILE A 638 -3.24 4.51 -2.74
N ASN A 639 -3.04 3.50 -3.59
CA ASN A 639 -1.70 3.09 -4.03
C ASN A 639 -1.21 3.84 -5.28
N GLY A 640 -2.09 4.47 -6.06
CA GLY A 640 -1.76 5.17 -7.30
C GLY A 640 -1.98 6.68 -7.29
N TYR A 641 -2.99 7.16 -6.58
CA TYR A 641 -3.46 8.55 -6.68
C TYR A 641 -3.37 9.35 -5.38
N GLY A 642 -2.84 8.74 -4.32
CA GLY A 642 -2.58 9.45 -3.06
C GLY A 642 -3.82 9.80 -2.27
N PHE A 643 -4.92 9.07 -2.44
CA PHE A 643 -6.09 9.19 -1.57
C PHE A 643 -5.72 8.79 -0.13
N PRO A 644 -6.21 9.49 0.90
CA PRO A 644 -5.83 9.22 2.27
C PRO A 644 -6.28 7.83 2.76
N ILE A 645 -5.33 6.98 3.11
CA ILE A 645 -5.57 5.60 3.57
C ILE A 645 -6.53 5.54 4.77
N TRP A 646 -6.46 6.54 5.65
CA TRP A 646 -7.30 6.65 6.85
C TRP A 646 -8.75 7.06 6.57
N ARG A 647 -9.10 7.31 5.29
CA ARG A 647 -10.47 7.45 4.80
C ARG A 647 -10.97 6.22 4.04
N GLY A 648 -10.11 5.22 3.79
CA GLY A 648 -10.49 3.92 3.23
C GLY A 648 -10.71 3.89 1.71
N GLY A 649 -10.35 4.96 0.99
CA GLY A 649 -10.60 5.09 -0.44
C GLY A 649 -11.92 5.76 -0.78
N PRO A 650 -12.16 6.14 -2.06
CA PRO A 650 -13.32 6.94 -2.47
C PRO A 650 -14.65 6.21 -2.26
N MET A 651 -14.75 4.91 -2.53
CA MET A 651 -15.99 4.15 -2.42
C MET A 651 -16.34 3.86 -0.96
N PHE A 652 -15.34 3.50 -0.14
CA PHE A 652 -15.53 3.35 1.30
C PHE A 652 -15.91 4.68 1.96
N TYR A 653 -15.27 5.78 1.57
CA TYR A 653 -15.59 7.12 2.07
C TYR A 653 -17.03 7.49 1.76
N ALA A 654 -17.52 7.23 0.54
CA ALA A 654 -18.91 7.46 0.18
C ALA A 654 -19.88 6.64 1.07
N ASN A 655 -19.56 5.36 1.31
CA ASN A 655 -20.36 4.53 2.24
C ASN A 655 -20.36 5.09 3.67
N SER A 656 -19.28 5.71 4.11
CA SER A 656 -19.17 6.30 5.46
C SER A 656 -19.98 7.59 5.63
N ILE A 657 -20.21 8.34 4.54
CA ILE A 657 -21.08 9.50 4.50
C ILE A 657 -22.57 9.06 4.52
N GLY A 658 -22.88 7.97 3.87
CA GLY A 658 -24.22 7.48 3.50
C GLY A 658 -24.54 7.77 2.04
N LEU A 659 -24.91 6.75 1.28
CA LEU A 659 -25.14 6.88 -0.17
C LEU A 659 -26.37 7.73 -0.50
N ASP A 660 -27.34 7.83 0.39
CA ASP A 660 -28.48 8.75 0.32
C ASP A 660 -28.02 10.21 0.28
N LYS A 661 -27.11 10.60 1.18
CA LYS A 661 -26.53 11.94 1.23
C LYS A 661 -25.61 12.23 0.05
N VAL A 662 -24.86 11.22 -0.39
CA VAL A 662 -24.04 11.33 -1.60
C VAL A 662 -24.92 11.60 -2.82
N LEU A 663 -26.01 10.86 -2.97
CA LEU A 663 -26.95 11.05 -4.08
C LEU A 663 -27.63 12.43 -4.03
N GLU A 664 -28.03 12.90 -2.84
CA GLU A 664 -28.59 14.25 -2.65
C GLU A 664 -27.63 15.33 -3.15
N LYS A 665 -26.34 15.27 -2.74
CA LYS A 665 -25.31 16.22 -3.17
C LYS A 665 -25.08 16.16 -4.71
N ILE A 666 -25.01 14.97 -5.28
CA ILE A 666 -24.84 14.77 -6.74
C ILE A 666 -26.03 15.36 -7.50
N ASN A 667 -27.26 15.12 -7.07
CA ASN A 667 -28.46 15.67 -7.69
C ASN A 667 -28.47 17.20 -7.64
N LYS A 668 -28.03 17.81 -6.54
CA LYS A 668 -27.90 19.26 -6.43
C LYS A 668 -26.87 19.83 -7.44
N PHE A 669 -25.77 19.14 -7.68
CA PHE A 669 -24.80 19.56 -8.70
C PHE A 669 -25.34 19.32 -10.11
N ALA A 670 -26.16 18.30 -10.33
CA ALA A 670 -26.81 18.00 -11.60
C ALA A 670 -27.79 19.10 -12.07
N GLU A 671 -28.32 19.94 -11.16
CA GLU A 671 -29.12 21.12 -11.53
C GLU A 671 -28.36 22.11 -12.41
N LYS A 672 -27.00 22.17 -12.28
CA LYS A 672 -26.14 23.08 -13.02
C LYS A 672 -25.42 22.44 -14.22
N ASP A 673 -25.11 21.17 -14.10
CA ASP A 673 -24.40 20.38 -15.13
C ASP A 673 -24.94 18.94 -15.12
N GLN A 674 -26.05 18.76 -15.82
CA GLN A 674 -26.76 17.47 -15.85
C GLN A 674 -25.97 16.39 -16.59
N ASP A 675 -25.16 16.74 -17.58
CA ASP A 675 -24.41 15.76 -18.37
C ASP A 675 -23.30 15.13 -17.55
N PHE A 676 -22.56 15.91 -16.80
CA PHE A 676 -21.49 15.40 -15.93
C PHE A 676 -22.04 14.68 -14.69
N TRP A 677 -23.02 15.35 -14.01
CA TRP A 677 -23.52 14.89 -12.72
C TRP A 677 -24.69 13.89 -12.80
N LYS A 678 -24.95 13.30 -13.97
CA LYS A 678 -25.93 12.22 -14.07
C LYS A 678 -25.51 11.11 -13.07
N PRO A 679 -26.33 10.81 -12.04
CA PRO A 679 -26.01 9.76 -11.09
C PRO A 679 -25.90 8.41 -11.79
N ALA A 680 -24.97 7.56 -11.38
CA ALA A 680 -24.93 6.15 -11.77
C ALA A 680 -26.21 5.44 -11.28
N ASP A 681 -26.79 4.56 -12.12
CA ASP A 681 -28.00 3.84 -11.77
C ASP A 681 -27.79 2.93 -10.54
N LEU A 682 -26.60 2.33 -10.43
CA LEU A 682 -26.18 1.57 -9.24
C LEU A 682 -26.19 2.42 -7.97
N LEU A 683 -25.66 3.65 -8.01
CA LEU A 683 -25.67 4.56 -6.87
C LEU A 683 -27.11 4.89 -6.43
N VAL A 684 -27.99 5.17 -7.41
CA VAL A 684 -29.41 5.46 -7.16
C VAL A 684 -30.09 4.24 -6.51
N ALA A 685 -29.86 3.04 -7.05
CA ALA A 685 -30.43 1.82 -6.51
C ALA A 685 -29.96 1.54 -5.06
N LEU A 686 -28.66 1.65 -4.80
CA LEU A 686 -28.11 1.42 -3.46
C LEU A 686 -28.57 2.48 -2.45
N ALA A 687 -28.57 3.75 -2.84
CA ALA A 687 -29.02 4.84 -1.97
C ALA A 687 -30.50 4.67 -1.54
N ASN A 688 -31.38 4.32 -2.48
CA ASN A 688 -32.81 4.12 -2.21
C ASN A 688 -33.10 2.91 -1.32
N ASN A 689 -32.21 1.91 -1.29
CA ASN A 689 -32.37 0.68 -0.51
C ASN A 689 -31.54 0.68 0.79
N GLY A 690 -30.85 1.78 1.13
CA GLY A 690 -29.98 1.85 2.31
C GLY A 690 -28.76 0.92 2.22
N GLY A 691 -28.34 0.55 1.00
CA GLY A 691 -27.24 -0.34 0.72
C GLY A 691 -25.88 0.37 0.72
N LYS A 692 -24.80 -0.40 0.50
CA LYS A 692 -23.43 0.04 0.37
C LYS A 692 -22.83 -0.44 -0.95
N PHE A 693 -21.79 0.18 -1.47
CA PHE A 693 -21.10 -0.30 -2.67
C PHE A 693 -20.54 -1.73 -2.54
N ALA A 694 -20.22 -2.17 -1.30
CA ALA A 694 -19.84 -3.55 -1.04
C ALA A 694 -20.96 -4.57 -1.28
N ASP A 695 -22.22 -4.13 -1.30
CA ASP A 695 -23.40 -4.95 -1.54
C ASP A 695 -23.75 -5.06 -3.04
N ALA A 696 -22.97 -4.39 -3.91
CA ALA A 696 -23.18 -4.45 -5.35
C ALA A 696 -23.00 -5.89 -5.84
N PRO A 697 -23.91 -6.39 -6.73
CA PRO A 697 -23.82 -7.73 -7.26
C PRO A 697 -22.51 -7.91 -8.05
N THR A 698 -21.74 -8.93 -7.67
CA THR A 698 -20.47 -9.30 -8.32
C THR A 698 -20.65 -10.37 -9.41
N ASP A 699 -21.87 -10.88 -9.59
CA ASP A 699 -22.12 -12.14 -10.32
C ASP A 699 -22.22 -12.00 -11.84
N ASP A 700 -22.26 -10.78 -12.38
CA ASP A 700 -22.22 -10.57 -13.81
C ASP A 700 -21.10 -9.59 -14.18
N LEU A 701 -19.96 -10.14 -14.55
CA LEU A 701 -19.08 -9.50 -15.53
C LEU A 701 -19.90 -9.38 -16.83
N LYS A 702 -20.74 -8.35 -16.95
CA LYS A 702 -21.56 -8.13 -18.14
C LYS A 702 -20.61 -7.96 -19.31
N LYS A 703 -20.55 -8.99 -20.15
CA LYS A 703 -19.81 -9.08 -21.42
C LYS A 703 -20.47 -8.22 -22.52
N GLU A 704 -21.05 -7.10 -22.18
CA GLU A 704 -21.37 -6.11 -23.20
C GLU A 704 -20.07 -5.41 -23.56
N LYS A 705 -19.61 -5.60 -24.80
CA LYS A 705 -18.46 -4.92 -25.38
C LYS A 705 -18.57 -3.43 -25.07
N LEU A 706 -17.78 -2.97 -24.12
CA LEU A 706 -17.52 -1.56 -23.97
C LEU A 706 -16.85 -1.11 -25.26
N ALA A 707 -17.63 -0.52 -26.16
CA ALA A 707 -17.09 -0.03 -27.40
C ALA A 707 -16.04 1.03 -27.06
N PHE A 708 -14.78 0.75 -27.34
CA PHE A 708 -13.75 1.77 -27.46
C PHE A 708 -14.21 2.71 -28.58
N LYS A 709 -15.01 3.70 -28.21
CA LYS A 709 -15.24 4.83 -29.10
C LYS A 709 -13.89 5.47 -29.29
N GLN A 710 -13.40 5.59 -30.52
CA GLN A 710 -12.13 6.21 -30.91
C GLN A 710 -11.98 7.67 -30.50
N GLU A 711 -12.85 8.20 -29.65
CA GLU A 711 -12.86 9.57 -29.17
C GLU A 711 -12.59 9.65 -27.66
N VAL A 712 -11.44 9.15 -27.19
CA VAL A 712 -10.86 9.74 -25.97
C VAL A 712 -10.12 10.98 -26.45
N LYS A 713 -10.80 12.11 -26.45
CA LYS A 713 -10.18 13.43 -26.63
C LYS A 713 -9.37 13.72 -25.36
N TYR A 714 -8.08 13.36 -25.38
CA TYR A 714 -7.12 13.75 -24.35
C TYR A 714 -6.92 15.26 -24.29
#